data_4105ffec5daa14b04c5ced5d53e43c70
#
_entry.id   4105ffec5daa14b04c5ced5d53e43c70
#
_cell.length_a   1.000
_cell.length_b   1.000
_cell.length_c   1.000
_cell.angle_alpha   90.00
_cell.angle_beta   90.00
_cell.angle_gamma   90.00
#
_symmetry.space_group_name_H-M   'P 1'
#
loop_
_entity.id
_entity.type
_entity.pdbx_description
1 polymer ?
#
loop_
_entity_poly.entity_id
_entity_poly.type
_entity_poly.pdbx_seq_one_letter_code
_entity_poly.pdbx_strand_id
1 'polypeptide(L)'
;MDQNDKNNKNRRGNRNLLGAVKLVAWALVLTLVFYCTSSYMGSAGKQASNINIKYSDFIAMMEDKQVEDVTVDLSEGLLYIVPKDGYVYTAENGTAYTKSTDQDGKAVYAFTDADGKEHTAALKLFTVKMESNDTLVERMHEAGKTDYDTKYEPQMSPLLLFAINFILPFVFIMLMFSLVMRIMAKKGGMGGMGGIGGVGKANAKVYMEKQTGVTFADVAGQDEAKESLTEIIDFLHNPKKYTDIGAKLPKGALLVGPPGTGKTLLAKAVAGEANVPFFSISGSDFVEMFVGVGASRVRDLFKEAAKVAPCIVFIDEIDTIGKSRDSGRFGGNDEREQTLNQLLAEMDGFDPTKGIILLAATNRPEVLDQALLRPGRFDRRIIIDRPNLAGRLATLQVHTRNIKLAEDVNLKKVALATAGCVGADLANLVNEAALRAVRKGRKLVIQEDLLAAFELVIAGTEKKGSVLTEFEKKLVAYHEVGHAMVAYKQKNTEPVQKITIVPHTQGALGYTLLMPEEDKTELRTRDELMAKIAVSMGGRAAEEVVMNTMTNGASQDIQEATGVARNMVAMFGMSDQFGMMALASRRSQYLDGGYGLDCAQDTAAAMDKAVKDILDKCYADAVNIIRENREDMDKVVAYLLEKETITGAEMVAIIEGRDPSTVEDAYASTLAHENGFRPSQPEVIEPAARKVHMISEKIEAPENAPADGETNNEDKPSSDEAPSDGKPESK
;
A
#
# COMPACT_ATOMS: atom_id res chain seq x y z
N MET A 1 2.09 5.01 56.90
CA MET A 1 3.38 4.31 56.70
C MET A 1 3.28 3.08 55.79
N ASP A 2 2.17 2.89 55.04
CA ASP A 2 1.91 1.61 54.34
C ASP A 2 1.76 1.66 52.80
N GLN A 3 1.95 2.81 52.17
CA GLN A 3 1.86 2.90 50.70
C GLN A 3 3.22 2.86 50.00
N ASN A 4 4.34 3.09 50.71
CA ASN A 4 5.67 3.08 50.09
C ASN A 4 6.29 1.68 49.99
N ASP A 5 5.83 0.71 50.78
CA ASP A 5 6.37 -0.65 50.76
C ASP A 5 5.81 -1.54 49.66
N LYS A 6 4.60 -1.25 49.16
CA LYS A 6 4.00 -1.98 48.00
C LYS A 6 4.64 -1.62 46.65
N ASN A 7 5.09 -0.37 46.48
CA ASN A 7 5.75 0.08 45.26
C ASN A 7 7.21 -0.43 45.13
N ASN A 8 7.87 -0.73 46.25
CA ASN A 8 9.24 -1.23 46.23
C ASN A 8 9.32 -2.75 45.97
N LYS A 9 8.27 -3.51 46.34
CA LYS A 9 8.16 -4.95 46.03
C LYS A 9 7.87 -5.21 44.54
N ASN A 10 7.07 -4.36 43.91
CA ASN A 10 6.81 -4.50 42.47
C ASN A 10 8.00 -4.10 41.58
N ARG A 11 8.84 -3.15 41.99
CA ARG A 11 10.07 -2.81 41.26
C ARG A 11 11.17 -3.88 41.38
N ARG A 12 11.23 -4.65 42.47
CA ARG A 12 12.18 -5.78 42.63
C ARG A 12 11.73 -7.01 41.84
N GLY A 13 10.42 -7.29 41.69
CA GLY A 13 9.88 -8.39 40.89
C GLY A 13 10.18 -8.23 39.38
N ASN A 14 10.03 -7.05 38.88
CA ASN A 14 10.28 -6.77 37.44
C ASN A 14 11.77 -6.82 37.05
N ARG A 15 12.70 -6.47 37.97
CA ARG A 15 14.15 -6.56 37.72
C ARG A 15 14.63 -8.01 37.63
N ASN A 16 14.05 -8.93 38.40
CA ASN A 16 14.44 -10.35 38.38
C ASN A 16 13.86 -11.08 37.15
N LEU A 17 12.69 -10.69 36.67
CA LEU A 17 12.10 -11.22 35.46
C LEU A 17 12.91 -10.80 34.21
N LEU A 18 13.30 -9.53 34.14
CA LEU A 18 14.19 -9.01 33.09
C LEU A 18 15.56 -9.69 33.09
N GLY A 19 16.08 -10.04 34.27
CA GLY A 19 17.34 -10.77 34.42
C GLY A 19 17.25 -12.21 33.89
N ALA A 20 16.17 -12.91 34.19
CA ALA A 20 15.95 -14.30 33.70
C ALA A 20 15.72 -14.35 32.19
N VAL A 21 14.93 -13.44 31.62
CA VAL A 21 14.72 -13.32 30.16
C VAL A 21 16.03 -13.00 29.45
N LYS A 22 16.87 -12.13 30.02
CA LYS A 22 18.19 -11.84 29.45
C LYS A 22 19.11 -13.05 29.49
N LEU A 23 19.09 -13.86 30.57
CA LEU A 23 19.88 -15.09 30.68
C LEU A 23 19.46 -16.15 29.66
N VAL A 24 18.17 -16.33 29.44
CA VAL A 24 17.65 -17.25 28.42
C VAL A 24 17.99 -16.75 27.02
N ALA A 25 17.85 -15.45 26.77
CA ALA A 25 18.23 -14.85 25.48
C ALA A 25 19.74 -15.00 25.20
N TRP A 26 20.59 -14.80 26.22
CA TRP A 26 22.05 -15.03 26.11
C TRP A 26 22.41 -16.50 25.91
N ALA A 27 21.70 -17.43 26.58
CA ALA A 27 21.90 -18.86 26.35
C ALA A 27 21.54 -19.28 24.94
N LEU A 28 20.44 -18.74 24.37
CA LEU A 28 20.05 -18.97 22.98
C LEU A 28 21.06 -18.38 21.97
N VAL A 29 21.55 -17.17 22.26
CA VAL A 29 22.58 -16.53 21.41
C VAL A 29 23.89 -17.33 21.47
N LEU A 30 24.31 -17.80 22.67
CA LEU A 30 25.53 -18.63 22.81
C LEU A 30 25.40 -20.00 22.12
N THR A 31 24.24 -20.66 22.19
CA THR A 31 24.00 -21.90 21.43
C THR A 31 23.96 -21.67 19.93
N LEU A 32 23.38 -20.56 19.47
CA LEU A 32 23.38 -20.19 18.05
C LEU A 32 24.81 -19.86 17.56
N VAL A 33 25.57 -19.11 18.35
CA VAL A 33 26.98 -18.78 18.04
C VAL A 33 27.83 -20.04 18.02
N PHE A 34 27.65 -20.94 19.00
CA PHE A 34 28.35 -22.24 19.00
C PHE A 34 27.98 -23.10 17.81
N TYR A 35 26.71 -23.15 17.42
CA TYR A 35 26.25 -23.85 16.22
C TYR A 35 26.83 -23.24 14.93
N CYS A 36 26.80 -21.92 14.82
CA CYS A 36 27.36 -21.21 13.66
C CYS A 36 28.90 -21.37 13.58
N THR A 37 29.61 -21.30 14.72
CA THR A 37 31.07 -21.48 14.74
C THR A 37 31.46 -22.95 14.48
N SER A 38 30.73 -23.92 15.00
CA SER A 38 30.95 -25.33 14.72
C SER A 38 30.67 -25.66 13.26
N SER A 39 29.61 -25.12 12.68
CA SER A 39 29.29 -25.27 11.26
C SER A 39 30.32 -24.60 10.36
N TYR A 40 30.79 -23.41 10.75
CA TYR A 40 31.81 -22.64 10.02
C TYR A 40 33.18 -23.31 10.07
N MET A 41 33.60 -23.82 11.24
CA MET A 41 34.87 -24.60 11.38
C MET A 41 34.81 -25.93 10.66
N GLY A 42 33.65 -26.59 10.56
CA GLY A 42 33.48 -27.82 9.80
C GLY A 42 33.55 -27.62 8.28
N SER A 43 33.19 -26.43 7.77
CA SER A 43 33.20 -26.12 6.35
C SER A 43 34.51 -25.42 5.90
N ALA A 44 35.14 -24.62 6.74
CA ALA A 44 36.35 -23.90 6.39
C ALA A 44 37.59 -24.81 6.25
N GLY A 45 37.59 -25.99 6.90
CA GLY A 45 38.70 -26.99 6.79
C GLY A 45 38.65 -27.83 5.51
N LYS A 46 37.55 -27.84 4.77
CA LYS A 46 37.39 -28.73 3.59
C LYS A 46 37.46 -28.03 2.22
N GLN A 47 37.43 -26.73 2.15
CA GLN A 47 37.23 -26.00 0.86
C GLN A 47 38.49 -25.42 0.21
N ALA A 48 39.64 -25.40 0.88
CA ALA A 48 40.81 -24.64 0.39
C ALA A 48 41.88 -25.46 -0.33
N SER A 49 41.71 -26.79 -0.53
CA SER A 49 42.83 -27.59 -1.01
C SER A 49 42.50 -28.71 -2.02
N ASN A 50 41.31 -28.77 -2.59
CA ASN A 50 40.94 -29.83 -3.52
C ASN A 50 40.50 -29.29 -4.89
N ILE A 51 41.07 -29.82 -5.97
CA ILE A 51 40.71 -29.47 -7.35
C ILE A 51 39.93 -30.65 -7.94
N ASN A 52 38.72 -30.37 -8.40
CA ASN A 52 37.89 -31.36 -9.10
C ASN A 52 38.30 -31.43 -10.57
N ILE A 53 38.65 -32.62 -11.07
CA ILE A 53 38.95 -32.86 -12.48
C ILE A 53 37.85 -33.71 -13.10
N LYS A 54 37.72 -33.65 -14.42
CA LYS A 54 36.75 -34.49 -15.13
C LYS A 54 37.18 -35.93 -15.09
N TYR A 55 36.21 -36.85 -14.98
CA TYR A 55 36.51 -38.31 -15.00
C TYR A 55 37.18 -38.75 -16.31
N SER A 56 36.86 -38.11 -17.44
CA SER A 56 37.56 -38.30 -18.73
C SER A 56 39.04 -37.96 -18.67
N ASP A 57 39.41 -36.92 -17.95
CA ASP A 57 40.79 -36.48 -17.81
C ASP A 57 41.57 -37.46 -16.96
N PHE A 58 40.94 -37.98 -15.90
CA PHE A 58 41.51 -39.06 -15.11
C PHE A 58 41.79 -40.33 -15.96
N ILE A 59 40.87 -40.75 -16.82
CA ILE A 59 41.06 -41.89 -17.72
C ILE A 59 42.21 -41.63 -18.68
N ALA A 60 42.30 -40.45 -19.30
CA ALA A 60 43.40 -40.05 -20.16
C ALA A 60 44.74 -40.08 -19.41
N MET A 61 44.80 -39.56 -18.18
CA MET A 61 46.00 -39.62 -17.32
C MET A 61 46.45 -41.03 -17.03
N MET A 62 45.49 -41.99 -16.86
CA MET A 62 45.79 -43.38 -16.65
C MET A 62 46.37 -44.06 -17.92
N GLU A 63 45.74 -43.82 -19.07
CA GLU A 63 46.19 -44.32 -20.38
C GLU A 63 47.59 -43.82 -20.75
N ASP A 64 47.87 -42.54 -20.48
CA ASP A 64 49.14 -41.89 -20.71
C ASP A 64 50.24 -42.23 -19.66
N LYS A 65 49.89 -43.08 -18.67
CA LYS A 65 50.75 -43.47 -17.54
C LYS A 65 51.30 -42.26 -16.73
N GLN A 66 50.52 -41.22 -16.61
CA GLN A 66 50.88 -40.01 -15.90
C GLN A 66 50.49 -40.03 -14.41
N VAL A 67 49.80 -41.09 -13.93
CA VAL A 67 49.36 -41.23 -12.55
C VAL A 67 50.43 -41.93 -11.72
N GLU A 68 50.81 -41.32 -10.59
CA GLU A 68 51.75 -41.87 -9.61
C GLU A 68 51.00 -42.68 -8.52
N ASP A 69 49.91 -42.14 -7.99
CA ASP A 69 49.10 -42.83 -6.97
C ASP A 69 47.60 -42.51 -7.12
N VAL A 70 46.76 -43.49 -6.71
CA VAL A 70 45.29 -43.37 -6.68
C VAL A 70 44.78 -43.86 -5.36
N THR A 71 44.08 -43.00 -4.61
CA THR A 71 43.36 -43.41 -3.40
C THR A 71 41.86 -43.45 -3.68
N VAL A 72 41.22 -44.59 -3.49
CA VAL A 72 39.78 -44.75 -3.66
C VAL A 72 39.08 -44.54 -2.32
N ASP A 73 38.29 -43.47 -2.19
CA ASP A 73 37.45 -43.28 -1.02
C ASP A 73 36.10 -43.97 -1.23
N LEU A 74 35.94 -45.07 -0.55
CA LEU A 74 34.73 -45.92 -0.65
C LEU A 74 33.52 -45.32 0.09
N SER A 75 33.75 -44.36 0.98
CA SER A 75 32.70 -43.74 1.78
C SER A 75 32.00 -42.61 1.03
N GLU A 76 32.77 -41.81 0.28
CA GLU A 76 32.26 -40.64 -0.47
C GLU A 76 32.13 -40.94 -1.98
N GLY A 77 32.67 -42.09 -2.46
CA GLY A 77 32.66 -42.41 -3.88
C GLY A 77 33.60 -41.51 -4.70
N LEU A 78 34.68 -41.04 -4.09
CA LEU A 78 35.65 -40.13 -4.69
C LEU A 78 36.97 -40.91 -4.99
N LEU A 79 37.65 -40.46 -6.04
CA LEU A 79 39.00 -40.89 -6.39
C LEU A 79 39.93 -39.68 -6.17
N TYR A 80 40.92 -39.85 -5.28
CA TYR A 80 42.01 -38.89 -5.13
C TYR A 80 43.21 -39.36 -5.96
N ILE A 81 43.73 -38.44 -6.78
CA ILE A 81 44.70 -38.76 -7.82
C ILE A 81 45.97 -37.96 -7.55
N VAL A 82 47.11 -38.64 -7.53
CA VAL A 82 48.42 -38.00 -7.47
C VAL A 82 49.13 -38.26 -8.82
N PRO A 83 49.28 -37.21 -9.65
CA PRO A 83 50.02 -37.34 -10.92
C PRO A 83 51.53 -37.42 -10.67
N LYS A 84 52.30 -37.88 -11.67
CA LYS A 84 53.78 -37.87 -11.65
C LYS A 84 54.32 -36.45 -11.60
N ASP A 85 55.55 -36.35 -11.08
CA ASP A 85 56.25 -35.06 -11.05
C ASP A 85 56.44 -34.45 -12.46
N GLY A 86 56.20 -33.16 -12.57
CA GLY A 86 56.21 -32.42 -13.83
C GLY A 86 54.91 -32.45 -14.61
N TYR A 87 53.87 -33.17 -14.13
CA TYR A 87 52.55 -33.10 -14.74
C TYR A 87 51.93 -31.71 -14.58
N VAL A 88 51.40 -31.16 -15.68
CA VAL A 88 50.75 -29.88 -15.71
C VAL A 88 49.27 -30.04 -15.93
N TYR A 89 48.47 -29.62 -14.97
CA TYR A 89 47.02 -29.56 -15.06
C TYR A 89 46.55 -28.12 -15.28
N THR A 90 45.78 -27.87 -16.32
CA THR A 90 45.21 -26.55 -16.59
C THR A 90 43.75 -26.57 -16.15
N ALA A 91 43.44 -25.74 -15.14
CA ALA A 91 42.05 -25.64 -14.64
C ALA A 91 41.17 -24.82 -15.60
N GLU A 92 39.87 -24.91 -15.45
CA GLU A 92 38.87 -24.22 -16.30
C GLU A 92 39.04 -22.65 -16.30
N ASN A 93 39.65 -22.10 -15.27
CA ASN A 93 40.02 -20.66 -15.18
C ASN A 93 41.31 -20.31 -15.91
N GLY A 94 41.93 -21.25 -16.57
CA GLY A 94 43.20 -21.03 -17.31
C GLY A 94 44.48 -21.09 -16.47
N THR A 95 44.41 -21.36 -15.15
CA THR A 95 45.58 -21.49 -14.28
C THR A 95 46.24 -22.84 -14.48
N ALA A 96 47.52 -22.90 -14.80
CA ALA A 96 48.28 -24.10 -14.90
C ALA A 96 48.94 -24.47 -13.54
N TYR A 97 48.71 -25.71 -13.10
CA TYR A 97 49.24 -26.24 -11.86
C TYR A 97 50.26 -27.33 -12.22
N THR A 98 51.50 -27.15 -11.84
CA THR A 98 52.58 -28.11 -12.09
C THR A 98 52.89 -28.87 -10.82
N LYS A 99 52.77 -30.21 -10.86
CA LYS A 99 53.05 -31.07 -9.71
C LYS A 99 54.53 -31.18 -9.48
N SER A 100 54.95 -31.00 -8.23
CA SER A 100 56.28 -31.33 -7.72
C SER A 100 56.19 -31.96 -6.34
N THR A 101 57.26 -32.55 -5.85
CA THR A 101 57.32 -33.17 -4.52
C THR A 101 58.18 -32.32 -3.61
N ASP A 102 57.67 -31.97 -2.40
CA ASP A 102 58.41 -31.20 -1.40
C ASP A 102 59.50 -32.06 -0.69
N GLN A 103 60.25 -31.40 0.22
CA GLN A 103 61.32 -32.07 0.97
C GLN A 103 60.81 -33.16 1.93
N ASP A 104 59.54 -33.13 2.25
CA ASP A 104 58.88 -34.12 3.13
C ASP A 104 58.19 -35.26 2.33
N GLY A 105 58.37 -35.28 1.00
CA GLY A 105 57.74 -36.32 0.14
C GLY A 105 56.26 -36.09 -0.16
N LYS A 106 55.72 -34.89 0.11
CA LYS A 106 54.33 -34.56 -0.17
C LYS A 106 54.13 -33.90 -1.52
N ALA A 107 53.05 -34.24 -2.19
CA ALA A 107 52.69 -33.60 -3.44
C ALA A 107 52.29 -32.12 -3.22
N VAL A 108 53.01 -31.20 -3.91
CA VAL A 108 52.71 -29.78 -3.95
C VAL A 108 52.56 -29.33 -5.40
N TYR A 109 51.76 -28.34 -5.62
CA TYR A 109 51.46 -27.82 -6.95
C TYR A 109 51.92 -26.38 -7.03
N ALA A 110 52.83 -26.08 -7.99
CA ALA A 110 53.28 -24.74 -8.31
C ALA A 110 52.30 -24.13 -9.34
N PHE A 111 51.89 -22.89 -9.12
CA PHE A 111 51.06 -22.14 -10.06
C PHE A 111 51.42 -20.68 -10.00
N THR A 112 51.13 -19.95 -11.10
CA THR A 112 51.32 -18.51 -11.20
C THR A 112 50.00 -17.84 -11.09
N ASP A 113 49.87 -16.85 -10.20
CA ASP A 113 48.65 -16.06 -10.05
C ASP A 113 48.51 -14.98 -11.16
N ALA A 114 47.38 -14.28 -11.16
CA ALA A 114 47.08 -13.23 -12.14
C ALA A 114 48.09 -12.04 -12.08
N ASP A 115 48.81 -11.90 -10.96
CA ASP A 115 49.82 -10.85 -10.75
C ASP A 115 51.22 -11.31 -11.13
N GLY A 116 51.37 -12.54 -11.67
CA GLY A 116 52.65 -13.09 -12.15
C GLY A 116 53.56 -13.64 -11.05
N LYS A 117 53.07 -13.89 -9.84
CA LYS A 117 53.80 -14.49 -8.73
C LYS A 117 53.61 -15.98 -8.71
N GLU A 118 54.72 -16.72 -8.55
CA GLU A 118 54.70 -18.16 -8.33
C GLU A 118 54.31 -18.49 -6.89
N HIS A 119 53.33 -19.38 -6.76
CA HIS A 119 52.84 -19.93 -5.50
C HIS A 119 52.96 -21.45 -5.51
N THR A 120 53.16 -22.01 -4.35
CA THR A 120 53.08 -23.47 -4.14
C THR A 120 51.98 -23.78 -3.12
N ALA A 121 51.09 -24.73 -3.41
CA ALA A 121 50.04 -25.14 -2.53
C ALA A 121 49.94 -26.68 -2.47
N ALA A 122 49.67 -27.21 -1.29
CA ALA A 122 49.35 -28.63 -1.09
C ALA A 122 47.88 -28.86 -1.50
N LEU A 123 47.66 -29.16 -2.77
CA LEU A 123 46.37 -29.42 -3.36
C LEU A 123 46.17 -30.96 -3.55
N LYS A 124 44.91 -31.38 -3.63
CA LYS A 124 44.57 -32.75 -4.02
C LYS A 124 43.69 -32.70 -5.26
N LEU A 125 44.08 -33.44 -6.30
CA LEU A 125 43.21 -33.68 -7.43
C LEU A 125 42.22 -34.79 -7.09
N PHE A 126 40.96 -34.58 -7.37
CA PHE A 126 39.92 -35.60 -7.13
C PHE A 126 38.89 -35.61 -8.25
N THR A 127 38.22 -36.74 -8.42
CA THR A 127 37.07 -36.90 -9.31
C THR A 127 36.06 -37.85 -8.69
N VAL A 128 34.81 -37.81 -9.19
CA VAL A 128 33.78 -38.76 -8.78
C VAL A 128 33.96 -40.07 -9.52
N LYS A 129 33.89 -41.18 -8.80
CA LYS A 129 33.94 -42.51 -9.38
C LYS A 129 32.66 -42.78 -10.18
N MET A 130 32.79 -43.04 -11.48
CA MET A 130 31.66 -43.25 -12.38
C MET A 130 31.40 -44.70 -12.76
N GLU A 131 32.30 -45.62 -12.40
CA GLU A 131 32.20 -47.04 -12.74
C GLU A 131 32.26 -47.96 -11.49
N SER A 132 31.97 -49.25 -11.65
CA SER A 132 32.06 -50.19 -10.54
C SER A 132 33.51 -50.37 -10.06
N ASN A 133 33.69 -50.88 -8.81
CA ASN A 133 35.04 -51.13 -8.29
C ASN A 133 35.81 -52.12 -9.16
N ASP A 134 35.13 -53.19 -9.66
CA ASP A 134 35.77 -54.23 -10.44
C ASP A 134 36.26 -53.67 -11.79
N THR A 135 35.45 -52.92 -12.50
CA THR A 135 35.84 -52.27 -13.78
C THR A 135 36.94 -51.23 -13.61
N LEU A 136 36.90 -50.45 -12.50
CA LEU A 136 37.95 -49.51 -12.19
C LEU A 136 39.29 -50.23 -11.94
N VAL A 137 39.28 -51.33 -11.15
CA VAL A 137 40.46 -52.10 -10.85
C VAL A 137 41.03 -52.78 -12.12
N GLU A 138 40.20 -53.39 -12.97
CA GLU A 138 40.61 -53.94 -14.27
C GLU A 138 41.30 -52.86 -15.11
N ARG A 139 40.72 -51.71 -15.26
CA ARG A 139 41.29 -50.60 -16.02
C ARG A 139 42.62 -50.10 -15.46
N MET A 140 42.72 -50.01 -14.12
CA MET A 140 43.98 -49.63 -13.45
C MET A 140 45.07 -50.66 -13.72
N HIS A 141 44.74 -51.97 -13.72
CA HIS A 141 45.67 -53.02 -14.07
C HIS A 141 46.11 -53.01 -15.54
N GLU A 142 45.18 -52.73 -16.47
CA GLU A 142 45.47 -52.58 -17.91
C GLU A 142 46.41 -51.36 -18.16
N ALA A 143 46.22 -50.25 -17.42
CA ALA A 143 47.13 -49.12 -17.47
C ALA A 143 48.49 -49.38 -16.76
N GLY A 144 48.71 -50.57 -16.20
CA GLY A 144 49.95 -50.95 -15.53
C GLY A 144 50.06 -50.42 -14.09
N LYS A 145 48.96 -49.97 -13.48
CA LYS A 145 48.88 -49.51 -12.09
C LYS A 145 48.35 -50.66 -11.24
N THR A 146 49.25 -51.36 -10.50
CA THR A 146 48.91 -52.50 -9.62
C THR A 146 48.86 -52.11 -8.13
N ASP A 147 49.33 -50.95 -7.78
CA ASP A 147 49.34 -50.45 -6.42
C ASP A 147 48.38 -49.24 -6.32
N TYR A 148 47.38 -49.33 -5.44
CA TYR A 148 46.40 -48.30 -5.15
C TYR A 148 45.93 -48.41 -3.70
N ASP A 149 45.66 -47.30 -3.06
CA ASP A 149 45.20 -47.25 -1.68
C ASP A 149 43.68 -47.11 -1.60
N THR A 150 43.09 -47.59 -0.51
CA THR A 150 41.65 -47.49 -0.26
C THR A 150 41.40 -46.90 1.10
N LYS A 151 40.57 -45.87 1.11
CA LYS A 151 40.13 -45.19 2.33
C LYS A 151 38.66 -45.55 2.59
N TYR A 152 38.38 -46.02 3.80
CA TYR A 152 37.03 -46.26 4.27
C TYR A 152 36.83 -45.61 5.64
N GLU A 153 36.00 -44.58 5.72
CA GLU A 153 35.55 -44.02 6.98
C GLU A 153 34.14 -44.54 7.29
N PRO A 154 33.95 -45.29 8.40
CA PRO A 154 32.64 -45.81 8.73
C PRO A 154 31.69 -44.63 9.01
N GLN A 155 30.68 -44.47 8.17
CA GLN A 155 29.66 -43.46 8.38
C GLN A 155 28.84 -43.80 9.61
N MET A 156 28.73 -42.83 10.53
CA MET A 156 27.79 -42.94 11.65
C MET A 156 26.38 -43.11 11.10
N SER A 157 25.59 -43.98 11.70
CA SER A 157 24.22 -44.20 11.25
C SER A 157 23.47 -42.85 11.24
N PRO A 158 22.64 -42.59 10.21
CA PRO A 158 21.87 -41.34 10.14
C PRO A 158 21.01 -41.09 11.38
N LEU A 159 20.56 -42.14 12.05
CA LEU A 159 19.82 -42.12 13.30
C LEU A 159 20.70 -41.60 14.47
N LEU A 160 21.95 -41.97 14.53
CA LEU A 160 22.88 -41.52 15.56
C LEU A 160 23.29 -40.07 15.35
N LEU A 161 23.52 -39.65 14.10
CA LEU A 161 23.76 -38.25 13.73
C LEU A 161 22.56 -37.38 14.06
N PHE A 162 21.36 -37.84 13.77
CA PHE A 162 20.13 -37.13 14.15
C PHE A 162 19.98 -37.03 15.66
N ALA A 163 20.29 -38.11 16.40
CA ALA A 163 20.21 -38.08 17.86
C ALA A 163 21.21 -37.10 18.48
N ILE A 164 22.44 -37.04 17.99
CA ILE A 164 23.48 -36.14 18.51
C ILE A 164 23.19 -34.67 18.12
N ASN A 165 22.75 -34.42 16.89
CA ASN A 165 22.58 -33.07 16.40
C ASN A 165 21.24 -32.42 16.80
N PHE A 166 20.19 -33.20 17.00
CA PHE A 166 18.85 -32.70 17.29
C PHE A 166 18.31 -33.14 18.67
N ILE A 167 18.39 -34.42 19.01
CA ILE A 167 17.79 -34.91 20.25
C ILE A 167 18.61 -34.45 21.48
N LEU A 168 19.92 -34.57 21.45
CA LEU A 168 20.78 -34.22 22.57
C LEU A 168 20.73 -32.76 22.95
N PRO A 169 20.80 -31.77 21.99
CA PRO A 169 20.61 -30.35 22.29
C PRO A 169 19.20 -30.04 22.79
N PHE A 170 18.18 -30.71 22.22
CA PHE A 170 16.81 -30.52 22.66
C PHE A 170 16.57 -30.98 24.09
N VAL A 171 17.08 -32.14 24.46
CA VAL A 171 17.04 -32.66 25.83
C VAL A 171 17.82 -31.77 26.81
N PHE A 172 18.96 -31.24 26.38
CA PHE A 172 19.73 -30.29 27.17
C PHE A 172 19.00 -29.00 27.42
N ILE A 173 18.36 -28.44 26.40
CA ILE A 173 17.53 -27.23 26.51
C ILE A 173 16.34 -27.49 27.44
N MET A 174 15.69 -28.64 27.31
CA MET A 174 14.54 -29.02 28.14
C MET A 174 14.93 -29.23 29.62
N LEU A 175 16.11 -29.79 29.89
CA LEU A 175 16.68 -29.94 31.22
C LEU A 175 17.04 -28.58 31.83
N MET A 176 17.67 -27.69 31.05
CA MET A 176 17.99 -26.33 31.47
C MET A 176 16.69 -25.55 31.76
N PHE A 177 15.69 -25.65 30.92
CA PHE A 177 14.38 -25.02 31.15
C PHE A 177 13.71 -25.56 32.43
N SER A 178 13.75 -26.90 32.66
CA SER A 178 13.23 -27.53 33.85
C SER A 178 13.99 -27.07 35.11
N LEU A 179 15.32 -26.91 35.01
CA LEU A 179 16.15 -26.43 36.13
C LEU A 179 15.83 -24.96 36.45
N VAL A 180 15.70 -24.10 35.43
CA VAL A 180 15.31 -22.71 35.60
C VAL A 180 13.91 -22.59 36.22
N MET A 181 12.96 -23.40 35.77
CA MET A 181 11.62 -23.48 36.35
C MET A 181 11.61 -23.95 37.79
N ARG A 182 12.46 -24.95 38.16
CA ARG A 182 12.62 -25.38 39.57
C ARG A 182 13.25 -24.32 40.45
N ILE A 183 14.21 -23.56 39.95
CA ILE A 183 14.85 -22.44 40.70
C ILE A 183 13.83 -21.30 40.88
N MET A 184 13.01 -21.00 39.86
CA MET A 184 11.95 -20.01 39.97
C MET A 184 10.83 -20.45 40.93
N ALA A 185 10.46 -21.70 40.94
CA ALA A 185 9.46 -22.26 41.86
C ALA A 185 9.93 -22.25 43.35
N LYS A 186 11.24 -22.46 43.63
CA LYS A 186 11.81 -22.41 44.96
C LYS A 186 11.95 -20.99 45.56
N LYS A 187 11.92 -19.94 44.73
CA LYS A 187 12.03 -18.52 45.20
C LYS A 187 10.68 -17.84 45.49
N GLY A 188 9.61 -18.59 45.73
CA GLY A 188 8.40 -18.08 46.38
C GLY A 188 7.65 -17.00 45.62
N GLY A 189 7.45 -17.13 44.30
CA GLY A 189 6.77 -16.13 43.51
C GLY A 189 5.85 -16.64 42.40
N MET A 190 5.31 -17.86 42.51
CA MET A 190 4.47 -18.43 41.49
C MET A 190 3.17 -19.03 42.03
N GLY A 191 2.46 -18.25 42.80
CA GLY A 191 1.04 -18.42 43.06
C GLY A 191 0.25 -17.78 41.89
N GLY A 192 0.25 -18.39 40.70
CA GLY A 192 -0.49 -17.79 39.56
C GLY A 192 -0.22 -18.41 38.18
N MET A 193 0.35 -19.61 38.08
CA MET A 193 0.52 -20.25 36.79
C MET A 193 -0.48 -21.39 36.58
N GLY A 194 -1.77 -21.09 36.83
CA GLY A 194 -2.92 -21.80 36.35
C GLY A 194 -3.51 -21.04 35.18
N GLY A 195 -2.75 -20.88 34.05
CA GLY A 195 -3.30 -20.12 32.93
C GLY A 195 -2.35 -19.95 31.77
N ILE A 196 -2.17 -21.00 30.97
CA ILE A 196 -1.91 -20.84 29.54
C ILE A 196 -3.05 -20.02 28.88
N GLY A 197 -4.12 -19.67 29.61
CA GLY A 197 -5.22 -18.79 29.22
C GLY A 197 -4.95 -17.27 29.27
N GLY A 198 -3.74 -16.81 29.64
CA GLY A 198 -3.40 -15.38 29.67
C GLY A 198 -2.80 -14.82 28.38
N VAL A 199 -2.43 -15.66 27.43
CA VAL A 199 -1.96 -15.23 26.11
C VAL A 199 -3.11 -14.70 25.25
N GLY A 200 -4.38 -15.02 25.57
CA GLY A 200 -5.58 -14.55 24.87
C GLY A 200 -6.19 -13.24 25.41
N LYS A 201 -5.64 -12.62 26.45
CA LYS A 201 -6.02 -11.24 26.83
C LYS A 201 -5.12 -10.24 26.13
N ALA A 202 -5.15 -10.23 24.81
CA ALA A 202 -4.76 -9.06 24.08
C ALA A 202 -5.81 -7.99 24.40
N ASN A 203 -5.44 -6.96 25.15
CA ASN A 203 -6.25 -5.76 25.28
C ASN A 203 -6.42 -5.21 23.86
N ALA A 204 -7.49 -5.63 23.19
CA ALA A 204 -7.93 -4.94 21.98
C ALA A 204 -8.09 -3.48 22.40
N LYS A 205 -7.41 -2.58 21.72
CA LYS A 205 -7.69 -1.16 21.84
C LYS A 205 -9.05 -0.93 21.17
N VAL A 206 -10.11 -1.27 21.88
CA VAL A 206 -11.47 -0.90 21.49
C VAL A 206 -11.54 0.60 21.75
N TYR A 207 -11.54 1.38 20.68
CA TYR A 207 -11.72 2.82 20.79
C TYR A 207 -13.20 3.10 21.09
N MET A 208 -13.50 3.38 22.33
CA MET A 208 -14.82 3.84 22.74
C MET A 208 -14.81 5.37 22.82
N GLU A 209 -15.52 6.03 21.94
CA GLU A 209 -15.84 7.46 22.00
C GLU A 209 -17.18 7.63 22.72
N LYS A 210 -17.20 8.29 23.86
CA LYS A 210 -18.47 8.54 24.58
C LYS A 210 -19.39 9.48 23.83
N GLN A 211 -18.83 10.45 23.13
CA GLN A 211 -19.50 11.39 22.22
C GLN A 211 -18.57 11.62 21.05
N THR A 212 -19.08 11.46 19.84
CA THR A 212 -18.27 11.63 18.62
C THR A 212 -18.08 13.07 18.22
N GLY A 213 -18.93 13.99 18.70
CA GLY A 213 -18.93 15.41 18.31
C GLY A 213 -19.27 15.68 16.84
N VAL A 214 -19.57 14.64 16.06
CA VAL A 214 -19.91 14.71 14.63
C VAL A 214 -21.38 14.40 14.46
N THR A 215 -22.11 15.20 13.68
CA THR A 215 -23.55 15.05 13.42
C THR A 215 -23.82 14.95 11.91
N PHE A 216 -25.06 14.72 11.51
CA PHE A 216 -25.45 14.76 10.09
C PHE A 216 -25.24 16.10 9.42
N ALA A 217 -25.10 17.20 10.19
CA ALA A 217 -24.75 18.50 9.66
C ALA A 217 -23.31 18.58 9.12
N ASP A 218 -22.43 17.69 9.58
CA ASP A 218 -21.02 17.60 9.15
C ASP A 218 -20.85 16.65 7.95
N VAL A 219 -21.88 15.90 7.59
CA VAL A 219 -21.93 15.04 6.41
C VAL A 219 -22.76 15.70 5.34
N ALA A 220 -22.15 16.03 4.21
CA ALA A 220 -22.83 16.64 3.09
C ALA A 220 -23.25 15.63 2.04
N GLY A 221 -24.39 15.82 1.41
CA GLY A 221 -24.99 14.87 0.47
C GLY A 221 -25.40 13.57 1.15
N GLN A 222 -25.55 12.48 0.39
CA GLN A 222 -25.93 11.16 0.89
C GLN A 222 -27.28 11.16 1.60
N ASP A 223 -28.25 11.89 1.06
CA ASP A 223 -29.51 12.16 1.75
C ASP A 223 -30.32 10.87 1.93
N GLU A 224 -30.33 9.97 0.96
CA GLU A 224 -30.98 8.64 1.03
C GLU A 224 -30.33 7.75 2.10
N ALA A 225 -29.00 7.81 2.22
CA ALA A 225 -28.28 7.09 3.28
C ALA A 225 -28.59 7.66 4.66
N LYS A 226 -28.67 8.99 4.80
CA LYS A 226 -29.06 9.66 6.06
C LYS A 226 -30.49 9.30 6.45
N GLU A 227 -31.44 9.30 5.52
CA GLU A 227 -32.83 8.94 5.77
C GLU A 227 -32.91 7.51 6.32
N SER A 228 -32.25 6.54 5.64
CA SER A 228 -32.18 5.15 6.09
C SER A 228 -31.55 5.00 7.47
N LEU A 229 -30.55 5.82 7.80
CA LEU A 229 -29.86 5.81 9.10
C LEU A 229 -30.66 6.52 10.19
N THR A 230 -31.48 7.51 9.84
CA THR A 230 -32.40 8.19 10.77
C THR A 230 -33.44 7.21 11.32
N GLU A 231 -33.92 6.28 10.50
CA GLU A 231 -34.79 5.19 11.00
C GLU A 231 -34.10 4.34 12.05
N ILE A 232 -32.80 4.05 11.85
CA ILE A 232 -31.98 3.28 12.81
C ILE A 232 -31.83 4.05 14.13
N ILE A 233 -31.66 5.37 14.07
CA ILE A 233 -31.61 6.25 15.26
C ILE A 233 -32.95 6.25 15.99
N ASP A 234 -34.10 6.35 15.29
CA ASP A 234 -35.42 6.28 15.91
C ASP A 234 -35.63 4.94 16.58
N PHE A 235 -35.13 3.84 16.01
CA PHE A 235 -35.16 2.51 16.67
C PHE A 235 -34.38 2.49 18.00
N LEU A 236 -33.23 3.14 18.07
CA LEU A 236 -32.45 3.21 19.30
C LEU A 236 -33.18 3.94 20.42
N HIS A 237 -33.92 5.00 20.06
CA HIS A 237 -34.62 5.83 21.03
C HIS A 237 -36.03 5.30 21.36
N ASN A 238 -36.74 4.76 20.36
CA ASN A 238 -38.16 4.40 20.48
C ASN A 238 -38.45 2.95 20.04
N PRO A 239 -37.78 1.92 20.60
CA PRO A 239 -37.93 0.53 20.15
C PRO A 239 -39.36 0.02 20.24
N LYS A 240 -40.13 0.47 21.24
CA LYS A 240 -41.53 0.04 21.44
C LYS A 240 -42.45 0.42 20.29
N LYS A 241 -42.27 1.60 19.68
CA LYS A 241 -43.06 2.07 18.53
C LYS A 241 -43.08 1.05 17.38
N TYR A 242 -41.99 0.32 17.20
CA TYR A 242 -41.84 -0.67 16.13
C TYR A 242 -42.27 -2.06 16.55
N THR A 243 -41.96 -2.46 17.79
CA THR A 243 -42.37 -3.78 18.31
C THR A 243 -43.89 -3.90 18.50
N ASP A 244 -44.58 -2.82 18.83
CA ASP A 244 -46.05 -2.80 19.02
C ASP A 244 -46.81 -3.07 17.72
N ILE A 245 -46.21 -2.73 16.56
CA ILE A 245 -46.76 -3.02 15.23
C ILE A 245 -46.31 -4.40 14.73
N GLY A 246 -45.39 -5.07 15.45
CA GLY A 246 -44.83 -6.37 15.06
C GLY A 246 -43.62 -6.26 14.09
N ALA A 247 -43.04 -5.07 13.92
CA ALA A 247 -41.84 -4.89 13.12
C ALA A 247 -40.63 -5.52 13.81
N LYS A 248 -39.79 -6.21 13.03
CA LYS A 248 -38.50 -6.74 13.51
C LYS A 248 -37.45 -5.65 13.43
N LEU A 249 -36.78 -5.37 14.55
CA LEU A 249 -35.71 -4.42 14.63
C LEU A 249 -34.48 -4.94 13.87
N PRO A 250 -33.84 -4.13 13.00
CA PRO A 250 -32.62 -4.53 12.36
C PRO A 250 -31.49 -4.63 13.38
N LYS A 251 -30.69 -5.71 13.30
CA LYS A 251 -29.51 -5.88 14.15
C LYS A 251 -28.32 -5.10 13.67
N GLY A 252 -28.25 -4.87 12.36
CA GLY A 252 -27.12 -4.15 11.78
C GLY A 252 -27.38 -3.60 10.39
N ALA A 253 -26.54 -2.63 9.99
CA ALA A 253 -26.51 -2.09 8.66
C ALA A 253 -25.09 -2.13 8.08
N LEU A 254 -25.01 -2.44 6.79
CA LEU A 254 -23.77 -2.48 6.02
C LEU A 254 -23.69 -1.23 5.14
N LEU A 255 -22.69 -0.39 5.39
CA LEU A 255 -22.34 0.78 4.58
C LEU A 255 -21.47 0.33 3.41
N VAL A 256 -21.94 0.49 2.20
CA VAL A 256 -21.28 0.00 0.99
C VAL A 256 -21.00 1.16 0.04
N GLY A 257 -19.80 1.23 -0.51
CA GLY A 257 -19.48 2.27 -1.49
C GLY A 257 -17.98 2.42 -1.77
N PRO A 258 -17.60 3.30 -2.70
CA PRO A 258 -16.21 3.55 -3.03
C PRO A 258 -15.38 4.04 -1.83
N PRO A 259 -14.06 3.87 -1.84
CA PRO A 259 -13.20 4.48 -0.82
C PRO A 259 -13.32 6.01 -0.85
N GLY A 260 -13.17 6.66 0.30
CA GLY A 260 -13.21 8.12 0.40
C GLY A 260 -14.60 8.78 0.37
N THR A 261 -15.69 8.02 0.25
CA THR A 261 -17.08 8.56 0.25
C THR A 261 -17.61 8.96 1.63
N GLY A 262 -16.85 8.73 2.71
CA GLY A 262 -17.21 9.17 4.06
C GLY A 262 -17.97 8.13 4.90
N LYS A 263 -17.89 6.82 4.58
CA LYS A 263 -18.57 5.74 5.34
C LYS A 263 -18.30 5.80 6.83
N THR A 264 -17.04 5.90 7.22
CA THR A 264 -16.62 6.01 8.63
C THR A 264 -17.10 7.31 9.29
N LEU A 265 -17.09 8.43 8.54
CA LEU A 265 -17.62 9.71 9.02
C LEU A 265 -19.13 9.63 9.24
N LEU A 266 -19.85 9.02 8.32
CA LEU A 266 -21.31 8.82 8.43
C LEU A 266 -21.67 7.94 9.62
N ALA A 267 -20.92 6.84 9.88
CA ALA A 267 -21.12 6.01 11.06
C ALA A 267 -20.91 6.78 12.37
N LYS A 268 -19.90 7.67 12.43
CA LYS A 268 -19.67 8.57 13.58
C LYS A 268 -20.81 9.58 13.72
N ALA A 269 -21.32 10.11 12.62
CA ALA A 269 -22.42 11.06 12.61
C ALA A 269 -23.72 10.44 13.14
N VAL A 270 -23.99 9.18 12.79
CA VAL A 270 -25.12 8.42 13.34
C VAL A 270 -25.05 8.32 14.86
N ALA A 271 -23.88 8.01 15.40
CA ALA A 271 -23.69 7.91 16.85
C ALA A 271 -23.80 9.27 17.56
N GLY A 272 -23.30 10.34 16.92
CA GLY A 272 -23.44 11.70 17.43
C GLY A 272 -24.87 12.21 17.42
N GLU A 273 -25.61 11.94 16.33
CA GLU A 273 -27.04 12.28 16.20
C GLU A 273 -27.90 11.51 17.22
N ALA A 274 -27.59 10.21 17.39
CA ALA A 274 -28.23 9.37 18.39
C ALA A 274 -27.79 9.69 19.84
N ASN A 275 -26.72 10.45 20.03
CA ASN A 275 -26.09 10.75 21.32
C ASN A 275 -25.81 9.47 22.15
N VAL A 276 -25.27 8.44 21.52
CA VAL A 276 -24.90 7.16 22.14
C VAL A 276 -23.40 6.90 22.00
N PRO A 277 -22.80 6.08 22.90
CA PRO A 277 -21.41 5.65 22.79
C PRO A 277 -21.13 4.94 21.46
N PHE A 278 -19.96 5.24 20.89
CA PHE A 278 -19.48 4.71 19.62
C PHE A 278 -18.24 3.84 19.82
N PHE A 279 -18.31 2.58 19.45
CA PHE A 279 -17.19 1.66 19.41
C PHE A 279 -16.70 1.55 17.98
N SER A 280 -15.44 1.87 17.71
CA SER A 280 -14.84 1.75 16.38
C SER A 280 -13.70 0.75 16.41
N ILE A 281 -13.71 -0.17 15.46
CA ILE A 281 -12.68 -1.17 15.24
C ILE A 281 -12.50 -1.42 13.75
N SER A 282 -11.27 -1.66 13.30
CA SER A 282 -11.03 -2.12 11.93
C SER A 282 -11.14 -3.65 11.85
N GLY A 283 -11.66 -4.17 10.74
CA GLY A 283 -11.64 -5.60 10.45
C GLY A 283 -10.24 -6.20 10.52
N SER A 284 -9.21 -5.42 10.17
CA SER A 284 -7.80 -5.83 10.29
C SER A 284 -7.34 -6.06 11.73
N ASP A 285 -7.95 -5.38 12.71
CA ASP A 285 -7.60 -5.55 14.13
C ASP A 285 -8.01 -6.93 14.69
N PHE A 286 -8.88 -7.65 13.98
CA PHE A 286 -9.27 -9.00 14.34
C PHE A 286 -8.35 -10.08 13.75
N VAL A 287 -7.50 -9.72 12.77
CA VAL A 287 -6.61 -10.69 12.11
C VAL A 287 -5.29 -10.76 12.87
N GLU A 288 -4.99 -11.94 13.42
CA GLU A 288 -3.78 -12.21 14.20
C GLU A 288 -3.09 -13.49 13.71
N MET A 289 -1.82 -13.65 14.07
CA MET A 289 -1.07 -14.87 13.72
C MET A 289 -1.49 -16.09 14.54
N PHE A 290 -2.12 -15.89 15.70
CA PHE A 290 -2.52 -16.97 16.60
C PHE A 290 -4.01 -17.24 16.51
N VAL A 291 -4.36 -18.49 16.21
CA VAL A 291 -5.75 -18.95 16.07
C VAL A 291 -6.53 -18.72 17.38
N GLY A 292 -7.69 -18.10 17.27
CA GLY A 292 -8.61 -17.86 18.39
C GLY A 292 -8.45 -16.49 19.08
N VAL A 293 -7.42 -15.71 18.78
CA VAL A 293 -7.24 -14.36 19.35
C VAL A 293 -8.27 -13.40 18.78
N GLY A 294 -8.50 -13.42 17.47
CA GLY A 294 -9.54 -12.62 16.81
C GLY A 294 -10.94 -12.92 17.35
N ALA A 295 -11.27 -14.19 17.47
CA ALA A 295 -12.53 -14.62 18.08
C ALA A 295 -12.70 -14.15 19.53
N SER A 296 -11.61 -14.10 20.31
CA SER A 296 -11.64 -13.55 21.69
C SER A 296 -11.90 -12.05 21.68
N ARG A 297 -11.30 -11.30 20.73
CA ARG A 297 -11.54 -9.85 20.59
C ARG A 297 -12.99 -9.53 20.22
N VAL A 298 -13.58 -10.33 19.34
CA VAL A 298 -15.00 -10.20 19.01
C VAL A 298 -15.85 -10.35 20.26
N ARG A 299 -15.64 -11.41 21.05
CA ARG A 299 -16.39 -11.62 22.30
C ARG A 299 -16.21 -10.49 23.30
N ASP A 300 -14.98 -9.98 23.45
CA ASP A 300 -14.68 -8.90 24.38
C ASP A 300 -15.35 -7.59 23.93
N LEU A 301 -15.36 -7.29 22.62
CA LEU A 301 -16.06 -6.14 22.04
C LEU A 301 -17.56 -6.16 22.37
N PHE A 302 -18.25 -7.27 22.09
CA PHE A 302 -19.69 -7.40 22.38
C PHE A 302 -19.98 -7.37 23.89
N LYS A 303 -19.10 -7.91 24.71
CA LYS A 303 -19.19 -7.80 26.18
C LYS A 303 -19.10 -6.35 26.67
N GLU A 304 -18.16 -5.58 26.14
CA GLU A 304 -18.00 -4.17 26.51
C GLU A 304 -19.17 -3.33 25.99
N ALA A 305 -19.62 -3.55 24.76
CA ALA A 305 -20.80 -2.90 24.20
C ALA A 305 -22.06 -3.17 25.04
N ALA A 306 -22.27 -4.42 25.50
CA ALA A 306 -23.40 -4.79 26.33
C ALA A 306 -23.44 -4.08 27.71
N LYS A 307 -22.29 -3.62 28.23
CA LYS A 307 -22.22 -2.88 29.50
C LYS A 307 -22.67 -1.44 29.40
N VAL A 308 -22.59 -0.85 28.20
CA VAL A 308 -22.85 0.60 27.99
C VAL A 308 -24.00 0.84 27.01
N ALA A 309 -24.78 -0.20 26.72
CA ALA A 309 -25.96 -0.06 25.85
C ALA A 309 -26.95 0.99 26.43
N PRO A 310 -27.61 1.83 25.57
CA PRO A 310 -27.58 1.77 24.10
C PRO A 310 -26.26 2.30 23.52
N CYS A 311 -25.76 1.64 22.46
CA CYS A 311 -24.50 2.01 21.79
C CYS A 311 -24.46 1.55 20.33
N ILE A 312 -23.54 2.13 19.55
CA ILE A 312 -23.25 1.72 18.19
C ILE A 312 -21.87 1.07 18.15
N VAL A 313 -21.79 -0.11 17.55
CA VAL A 313 -20.54 -0.82 17.26
C VAL A 313 -20.27 -0.72 15.75
N PHE A 314 -19.15 -0.13 15.39
CA PHE A 314 -18.75 0.05 13.99
C PHE A 314 -17.53 -0.79 13.66
N ILE A 315 -17.63 -1.57 12.60
CA ILE A 315 -16.54 -2.39 12.06
C ILE A 315 -16.20 -1.85 10.67
N ASP A 316 -15.05 -1.19 10.56
CA ASP A 316 -14.56 -0.75 9.26
C ASP A 316 -13.84 -1.89 8.53
N GLU A 317 -13.82 -1.86 7.20
CA GLU A 317 -13.18 -2.87 6.36
C GLU A 317 -13.58 -4.32 6.73
N ILE A 318 -14.87 -4.56 6.90
CA ILE A 318 -15.40 -5.88 7.30
C ILE A 318 -14.99 -7.01 6.34
N ASP A 319 -14.67 -6.68 5.09
CA ASP A 319 -14.21 -7.62 4.08
C ASP A 319 -12.87 -8.27 4.42
N THR A 320 -12.08 -7.72 5.35
CA THR A 320 -10.85 -8.35 5.83
C THR A 320 -11.10 -9.67 6.58
N ILE A 321 -12.21 -9.77 7.30
CA ILE A 321 -12.63 -10.98 8.04
C ILE A 321 -13.81 -11.69 7.40
N GLY A 322 -14.64 -10.96 6.65
CA GLY A 322 -15.90 -11.43 6.09
C GLY A 322 -15.81 -12.07 4.71
N LYS A 323 -14.63 -12.42 4.21
CA LYS A 323 -14.44 -12.95 2.86
C LYS A 323 -15.00 -14.36 2.70
N SER A 324 -15.71 -14.61 1.58
CA SER A 324 -16.28 -15.90 1.19
C SER A 324 -15.23 -17.01 1.04
N ARG A 325 -15.63 -18.26 1.33
CA ARG A 325 -14.79 -19.48 1.33
C ARG A 325 -14.30 -19.92 -0.04
N ASP A 326 -14.90 -19.45 -1.13
CA ASP A 326 -14.65 -19.94 -2.51
C ASP A 326 -13.33 -19.47 -3.14
N SER A 327 -12.53 -18.65 -2.47
CA SER A 327 -11.24 -18.22 -3.00
C SER A 327 -10.12 -19.23 -2.68
N GLY A 328 -10.21 -20.41 -3.28
CA GLY A 328 -9.31 -21.55 -3.10
C GLY A 328 -7.82 -21.23 -3.18
N ARG A 329 -7.19 -21.03 -2.02
CA ARG A 329 -5.75 -21.20 -1.80
C ARG A 329 -5.54 -21.85 -0.43
N PHE A 330 -4.90 -22.98 -0.43
CA PHE A 330 -4.49 -23.75 0.76
C PHE A 330 -3.64 -22.92 1.72
N GLY A 331 -4.01 -22.92 3.02
CA GLY A 331 -3.13 -22.54 4.12
C GLY A 331 -3.25 -21.07 4.55
N GLY A 332 -3.93 -20.79 5.67
CA GLY A 332 -3.93 -19.52 6.39
C GLY A 332 -5.30 -18.89 6.68
N ASN A 333 -6.40 -19.58 6.37
CA ASN A 333 -7.75 -19.01 6.54
C ASN A 333 -8.45 -19.39 7.86
N ASP A 334 -7.91 -20.33 8.64
CA ASP A 334 -8.59 -20.90 9.82
C ASP A 334 -8.88 -19.83 10.88
N GLU A 335 -7.97 -18.89 11.10
CA GLU A 335 -8.14 -17.82 12.09
C GLU A 335 -9.24 -16.83 11.68
N ARG A 336 -9.26 -16.42 10.41
CA ARG A 336 -10.26 -15.52 9.87
C ARG A 336 -11.65 -16.16 9.89
N GLU A 337 -11.73 -17.44 9.49
CA GLU A 337 -12.99 -18.20 9.50
C GLU A 337 -13.51 -18.37 10.93
N GLN A 338 -12.63 -18.65 11.90
CA GLN A 338 -13.01 -18.75 13.29
C GLN A 338 -13.52 -17.40 13.84
N THR A 339 -12.86 -16.31 13.46
CA THR A 339 -13.25 -14.94 13.84
C THR A 339 -14.60 -14.57 13.22
N LEU A 340 -14.81 -14.88 11.94
CA LEU A 340 -16.08 -14.67 11.25
C LEU A 340 -17.20 -15.47 11.92
N ASN A 341 -16.98 -16.76 12.18
CA ASN A 341 -17.96 -17.61 12.84
C ASN A 341 -18.31 -17.11 14.25
N GLN A 342 -17.32 -16.57 14.98
CA GLN A 342 -17.57 -15.95 16.28
C GLN A 342 -18.40 -14.66 16.13
N LEU A 343 -18.09 -13.80 15.14
CA LEU A 343 -18.89 -12.60 14.87
C LEU A 343 -20.35 -12.96 14.55
N LEU A 344 -20.55 -13.96 13.68
CA LEU A 344 -21.90 -14.45 13.35
C LEU A 344 -22.64 -14.98 14.59
N ALA A 345 -21.95 -15.71 15.46
CA ALA A 345 -22.51 -16.24 16.70
C ALA A 345 -22.91 -15.12 17.68
N GLU A 346 -22.08 -14.09 17.83
CA GLU A 346 -22.39 -12.93 18.66
C GLU A 346 -23.60 -12.14 18.08
N MET A 347 -23.63 -11.94 16.75
CA MET A 347 -24.76 -11.26 16.08
C MET A 347 -26.05 -12.03 16.24
N ASP A 348 -26.05 -13.37 16.17
CA ASP A 348 -27.23 -14.19 16.35
C ASP A 348 -27.67 -14.19 17.82
N GLY A 349 -26.70 -14.14 18.74
CA GLY A 349 -26.93 -14.25 20.19
C GLY A 349 -27.35 -12.97 20.90
N PHE A 350 -27.17 -11.78 20.30
CA PHE A 350 -27.56 -10.54 20.97
C PHE A 350 -29.03 -10.17 20.70
N ASP A 351 -29.64 -9.59 21.72
CA ASP A 351 -31.02 -9.12 21.68
C ASP A 351 -31.05 -7.65 21.20
N PRO A 352 -31.67 -7.36 20.05
CA PRO A 352 -31.74 -5.99 19.52
C PRO A 352 -32.48 -5.01 20.44
N THR A 353 -33.36 -5.52 21.33
CA THR A 353 -34.08 -4.67 22.28
C THR A 353 -33.18 -4.04 23.34
N LYS A 354 -31.95 -4.54 23.51
CA LYS A 354 -30.93 -3.95 24.40
C LYS A 354 -30.29 -2.66 23.86
N GLY A 355 -30.67 -2.25 22.64
CA GLY A 355 -30.15 -0.99 22.05
C GLY A 355 -28.72 -1.05 21.55
N ILE A 356 -28.25 -2.23 21.13
CA ILE A 356 -26.97 -2.34 20.43
C ILE A 356 -27.25 -2.41 18.93
N ILE A 357 -26.62 -1.55 18.15
CA ILE A 357 -26.66 -1.58 16.68
C ILE A 357 -25.27 -1.79 16.13
N LEU A 358 -25.15 -2.71 15.18
CA LEU A 358 -23.92 -3.01 14.49
C LEU A 358 -23.91 -2.28 13.15
N LEU A 359 -22.93 -1.40 12.93
CA LEU A 359 -22.65 -0.82 11.63
C LEU A 359 -21.37 -1.45 11.10
N ALA A 360 -21.34 -1.80 9.82
CA ALA A 360 -20.10 -2.22 9.17
C ALA A 360 -19.89 -1.44 7.88
N ALA A 361 -18.65 -1.28 7.45
CA ALA A 361 -18.32 -0.64 6.19
C ALA A 361 -17.45 -1.55 5.32
N THR A 362 -17.68 -1.51 4.02
CA THR A 362 -16.85 -2.18 3.02
C THR A 362 -16.83 -1.43 1.70
N ASN A 363 -15.70 -1.56 0.99
CA ASN A 363 -15.56 -1.14 -0.39
C ASN A 363 -15.78 -2.32 -1.37
N ARG A 364 -15.92 -3.55 -0.86
CA ARG A 364 -15.96 -4.79 -1.65
C ARG A 364 -17.09 -5.70 -1.20
N PRO A 365 -18.36 -5.32 -1.42
CA PRO A 365 -19.51 -6.13 -0.98
C PRO A 365 -19.54 -7.50 -1.65
N GLU A 366 -18.98 -7.63 -2.86
CA GLU A 366 -18.97 -8.85 -3.66
C GLU A 366 -18.10 -9.98 -3.07
N VAL A 367 -17.13 -9.65 -2.20
CA VAL A 367 -16.28 -10.67 -1.56
C VAL A 367 -16.82 -11.17 -0.24
N LEU A 368 -17.88 -10.53 0.29
CA LEU A 368 -18.44 -10.89 1.60
C LEU A 368 -19.16 -12.24 1.57
N ASP A 369 -18.98 -12.98 2.67
CA ASP A 369 -19.74 -14.21 2.89
C ASP A 369 -21.24 -13.89 3.00
N GLN A 370 -22.06 -14.64 2.24
CA GLN A 370 -23.50 -14.46 2.21
C GLN A 370 -24.15 -14.65 3.60
N ALA A 371 -23.49 -15.38 4.50
CA ALA A 371 -23.94 -15.54 5.87
C ALA A 371 -24.04 -14.22 6.64
N LEU A 372 -23.15 -13.25 6.37
CA LEU A 372 -23.22 -11.91 6.96
C LEU A 372 -24.46 -11.12 6.50
N LEU A 373 -24.93 -11.39 5.29
CA LEU A 373 -25.99 -10.65 4.62
C LEU A 373 -27.39 -11.28 4.81
N ARG A 374 -27.48 -12.35 5.62
CA ARG A 374 -28.78 -12.98 5.94
C ARG A 374 -29.57 -12.12 6.89
N PRO A 375 -30.94 -12.13 6.78
CA PRO A 375 -31.82 -11.48 7.74
C PRO A 375 -31.50 -11.87 9.19
N GLY A 376 -31.47 -10.87 10.07
CA GLY A 376 -31.07 -11.04 11.48
C GLY A 376 -29.60 -10.75 11.75
N ARG A 377 -28.84 -10.25 10.74
CA ARG A 377 -27.43 -9.85 10.82
C ARG A 377 -27.25 -8.46 10.22
N PHE A 378 -26.60 -8.30 9.05
CA PHE A 378 -26.61 -7.04 8.33
C PHE A 378 -27.84 -6.98 7.43
N ASP A 379 -28.96 -6.67 8.04
CA ASP A 379 -30.30 -6.70 7.41
C ASP A 379 -30.45 -5.61 6.34
N ARG A 380 -29.76 -4.47 6.52
CA ARG A 380 -29.86 -3.33 5.63
C ARG A 380 -28.53 -3.08 4.95
N ARG A 381 -28.58 -2.88 3.63
CA ARG A 381 -27.47 -2.36 2.84
C ARG A 381 -27.73 -0.91 2.53
N ILE A 382 -26.83 -0.03 2.94
CA ILE A 382 -26.91 1.41 2.71
C ILE A 382 -25.79 1.75 1.74
N ILE A 383 -26.16 2.19 0.54
CA ILE A 383 -25.24 2.53 -0.51
C ILE A 383 -24.79 3.98 -0.29
N ILE A 384 -23.48 4.21 -0.35
CA ILE A 384 -22.84 5.51 -0.18
C ILE A 384 -22.01 5.75 -1.44
N ASP A 385 -22.66 6.25 -2.46
CA ASP A 385 -22.05 6.48 -3.76
C ASP A 385 -21.21 7.78 -3.83
N ARG A 386 -20.59 8.00 -4.98
CA ARG A 386 -19.93 9.27 -5.28
C ARG A 386 -20.97 10.40 -5.28
N PRO A 387 -20.64 11.58 -4.71
CA PRO A 387 -21.60 12.66 -4.66
C PRO A 387 -21.89 13.22 -6.06
N ASN A 388 -23.15 13.48 -6.35
CA ASN A 388 -23.61 14.25 -7.52
C ASN A 388 -23.19 15.73 -7.40
N LEU A 389 -23.51 16.57 -8.37
CA LEU A 389 -23.14 18.00 -8.36
C LEU A 389 -23.60 18.72 -7.08
N ALA A 390 -24.85 18.51 -6.68
CA ALA A 390 -25.39 19.11 -5.48
C ALA A 390 -24.67 18.62 -4.21
N GLY A 391 -24.38 17.31 -4.15
CA GLY A 391 -23.61 16.69 -3.07
C GLY A 391 -22.17 17.19 -3.02
N ARG A 392 -21.49 17.36 -4.17
CA ARG A 392 -20.15 17.94 -4.22
C ARG A 392 -20.13 19.38 -3.75
N LEU A 393 -21.10 20.19 -4.20
CA LEU A 393 -21.25 21.57 -3.75
C LEU A 393 -21.47 21.65 -2.23
N ALA A 394 -22.38 20.85 -1.70
CA ALA A 394 -22.62 20.76 -0.25
C ALA A 394 -21.39 20.30 0.52
N THR A 395 -20.63 19.32 -0.02
CA THR A 395 -19.38 18.85 0.58
C THR A 395 -18.31 19.95 0.61
N LEU A 396 -18.14 20.68 -0.49
CA LEU A 396 -17.25 21.84 -0.53
C LEU A 396 -17.66 22.91 0.50
N GLN A 397 -18.95 23.20 0.64
CA GLN A 397 -19.47 24.14 1.64
C GLN A 397 -19.15 23.70 3.07
N VAL A 398 -19.28 22.40 3.37
CA VAL A 398 -18.91 21.85 4.69
C VAL A 398 -17.41 22.01 4.96
N HIS A 399 -16.55 21.64 4.01
CA HIS A 399 -15.10 21.72 4.20
C HIS A 399 -14.55 23.16 4.19
N THR A 400 -15.28 24.10 3.60
CA THR A 400 -14.89 25.52 3.59
C THR A 400 -15.43 26.34 4.78
N ARG A 401 -16.28 25.77 5.65
CA ARG A 401 -16.85 26.51 6.82
C ARG A 401 -15.81 27.21 7.68
N ASN A 402 -14.66 26.62 7.87
CA ASN A 402 -13.59 27.13 8.72
C ASN A 402 -12.46 27.81 7.92
N ILE A 403 -12.65 28.01 6.61
CA ILE A 403 -11.65 28.59 5.71
C ILE A 403 -12.15 29.98 5.28
N LYS A 404 -11.25 30.92 5.29
CA LYS A 404 -11.57 32.28 4.84
C LYS A 404 -11.51 32.32 3.31
N LEU A 405 -12.66 32.34 2.68
CA LEU A 405 -12.80 32.51 1.24
C LEU A 405 -12.92 33.98 0.87
N ALA A 406 -12.46 34.34 -0.32
CA ALA A 406 -12.77 35.65 -0.93
C ALA A 406 -14.25 35.68 -1.36
N GLU A 407 -14.83 36.87 -1.42
CA GLU A 407 -16.27 37.06 -1.72
C GLU A 407 -16.65 36.59 -3.14
N ASP A 408 -15.71 36.57 -4.04
CA ASP A 408 -15.85 36.22 -5.45
C ASP A 408 -15.74 34.71 -5.74
N VAL A 409 -15.53 33.88 -4.71
CA VAL A 409 -15.37 32.41 -4.89
C VAL A 409 -16.69 31.75 -5.24
N ASN A 410 -16.72 31.10 -6.40
CA ASN A 410 -17.85 30.31 -6.86
C ASN A 410 -17.61 28.80 -6.68
N LEU A 411 -18.10 28.26 -5.55
CA LEU A 411 -17.99 26.83 -5.23
C LEU A 411 -18.72 25.92 -6.23
N LYS A 412 -19.76 26.43 -6.94
CA LYS A 412 -20.47 25.66 -7.97
C LYS A 412 -19.57 25.37 -9.17
N LYS A 413 -18.73 26.32 -9.58
CA LYS A 413 -17.72 26.09 -10.64
C LYS A 413 -16.70 25.01 -10.20
N VAL A 414 -16.28 25.06 -8.94
CA VAL A 414 -15.37 24.02 -8.40
C VAL A 414 -16.07 22.66 -8.34
N ALA A 415 -17.35 22.62 -7.96
CA ALA A 415 -18.14 21.39 -7.94
C ALA A 415 -18.33 20.80 -9.35
N LEU A 416 -18.50 21.62 -10.38
CA LEU A 416 -18.53 21.16 -11.79
C LEU A 416 -17.18 20.57 -12.20
N ALA A 417 -16.08 21.27 -11.90
CA ALA A 417 -14.73 20.81 -12.19
C ALA A 417 -14.40 19.44 -11.57
N THR A 418 -14.93 19.20 -10.38
CA THR A 418 -14.64 17.99 -9.57
C THR A 418 -15.58 16.82 -9.86
N ALA A 419 -16.10 16.69 -11.09
CA ALA A 419 -16.94 15.57 -11.49
C ALA A 419 -16.20 14.23 -11.22
N GLY A 420 -16.88 13.29 -10.55
CA GLY A 420 -16.31 11.99 -10.18
C GLY A 420 -15.44 11.95 -8.92
N CYS A 421 -15.09 13.10 -8.33
CA CYS A 421 -14.37 13.14 -7.05
C CYS A 421 -15.24 12.68 -5.88
N VAL A 422 -14.59 12.04 -4.90
CA VAL A 422 -15.21 11.65 -3.64
C VAL A 422 -15.01 12.72 -2.55
N GLY A 423 -15.71 12.58 -1.43
CA GLY A 423 -15.61 13.53 -0.32
C GLY A 423 -14.19 13.77 0.20
N ALA A 424 -13.37 12.72 0.24
CA ALA A 424 -11.96 12.83 0.65
C ALA A 424 -11.13 13.68 -0.32
N ASP A 425 -11.37 13.56 -1.64
CA ASP A 425 -10.68 14.35 -2.65
C ASP A 425 -11.04 15.84 -2.52
N LEU A 426 -12.33 16.12 -2.31
CA LEU A 426 -12.82 17.48 -2.10
C LEU A 426 -12.26 18.14 -0.82
N ALA A 427 -12.16 17.35 0.27
CA ALA A 427 -11.52 17.81 1.50
C ALA A 427 -10.04 18.13 1.28
N ASN A 428 -9.31 17.27 0.57
CA ASN A 428 -7.91 17.48 0.22
C ASN A 428 -7.74 18.70 -0.69
N LEU A 429 -8.60 18.87 -1.70
CA LEU A 429 -8.61 20.02 -2.59
C LEU A 429 -8.72 21.34 -1.80
N VAL A 430 -9.69 21.43 -0.89
CA VAL A 430 -9.91 22.63 -0.07
C VAL A 430 -8.70 22.92 0.83
N ASN A 431 -8.10 21.88 1.41
CA ASN A 431 -6.89 22.02 2.22
C ASN A 431 -5.70 22.50 1.38
N GLU A 432 -5.48 21.92 0.18
CA GLU A 432 -4.38 22.33 -0.71
C GLU A 432 -4.57 23.78 -1.22
N ALA A 433 -5.82 24.19 -1.48
CA ALA A 433 -6.12 25.57 -1.83
C ALA A 433 -5.75 26.54 -0.71
N ALA A 434 -6.06 26.18 0.54
CA ALA A 434 -5.69 26.99 1.70
C ALA A 434 -4.16 27.06 1.89
N LEU A 435 -3.46 25.92 1.71
CA LEU A 435 -1.99 25.88 1.74
C LEU A 435 -1.36 26.72 0.61
N ARG A 436 -1.98 26.72 -0.59
CA ARG A 436 -1.54 27.55 -1.71
C ARG A 436 -1.70 29.04 -1.41
N ALA A 437 -2.83 29.44 -0.86
CA ALA A 437 -3.07 30.85 -0.46
C ALA A 437 -2.00 31.33 0.53
N VAL A 438 -1.67 30.51 1.54
CA VAL A 438 -0.60 30.83 2.51
C VAL A 438 0.78 30.90 1.82
N ARG A 439 1.11 29.95 0.94
CA ARG A 439 2.37 29.99 0.15
C ARG A 439 2.50 31.24 -0.72
N LYS A 440 1.38 31.78 -1.21
CA LYS A 440 1.30 33.04 -1.96
C LYS A 440 1.22 34.30 -1.07
N GLY A 441 1.31 34.15 0.26
CA GLY A 441 1.26 35.28 1.22
C GLY A 441 -0.12 35.87 1.41
N ARG A 442 -1.21 35.19 1.04
CA ARG A 442 -2.60 35.71 1.14
C ARG A 442 -3.28 35.22 2.42
N LYS A 443 -4.24 35.99 2.89
CA LYS A 443 -5.08 35.68 4.07
C LYS A 443 -6.41 35.00 3.71
N LEU A 444 -6.76 35.01 2.44
CA LEU A 444 -8.00 34.51 1.87
C LEU A 444 -7.68 33.53 0.74
N VAL A 445 -8.51 32.53 0.58
CA VAL A 445 -8.49 31.60 -0.55
C VAL A 445 -9.34 32.20 -1.66
N ILE A 446 -8.78 32.33 -2.86
CA ILE A 446 -9.45 32.83 -4.06
C ILE A 446 -9.83 31.68 -4.99
N GLN A 447 -10.63 31.95 -6.01
CA GLN A 447 -11.08 30.97 -6.99
C GLN A 447 -9.92 30.23 -7.66
N GLU A 448 -8.87 30.97 -8.04
CA GLU A 448 -7.65 30.40 -8.65
C GLU A 448 -6.97 29.35 -7.75
N ASP A 449 -7.00 29.54 -6.42
CA ASP A 449 -6.38 28.57 -5.50
C ASP A 449 -7.13 27.24 -5.48
N LEU A 450 -8.46 27.29 -5.54
CA LEU A 450 -9.30 26.09 -5.57
C LEU A 450 -9.14 25.33 -6.89
N LEU A 451 -9.09 26.04 -8.01
CA LEU A 451 -8.89 25.42 -9.32
C LEU A 451 -7.48 24.86 -9.48
N ALA A 452 -6.45 25.58 -9.02
CA ALA A 452 -5.09 25.07 -9.02
C ALA A 452 -4.89 23.90 -8.04
N ALA A 453 -5.62 23.87 -6.93
CA ALA A 453 -5.63 22.72 -6.03
C ALA A 453 -6.30 21.49 -6.66
N PHE A 454 -7.36 21.69 -7.45
CA PHE A 454 -7.98 20.64 -8.23
C PHE A 454 -6.99 20.04 -9.25
N GLU A 455 -6.27 20.88 -9.98
CA GLU A 455 -5.22 20.44 -10.90
C GLU A 455 -4.10 19.67 -10.16
N LEU A 456 -3.71 20.13 -8.98
CA LEU A 456 -2.74 19.46 -8.12
C LEU A 456 -3.21 18.06 -7.71
N VAL A 457 -4.47 17.88 -7.39
CA VAL A 457 -5.04 16.57 -7.00
C VAL A 457 -5.07 15.62 -8.18
N ILE A 458 -5.39 16.08 -9.39
CA ILE A 458 -5.50 15.25 -10.59
C ILE A 458 -4.13 15.00 -11.24
N ALA A 459 -3.35 16.05 -11.50
CA ALA A 459 -2.11 15.96 -12.28
C ALA A 459 -0.84 15.91 -11.41
N GLY A 460 -0.95 16.22 -10.11
CA GLY A 460 0.19 16.37 -9.21
C GLY A 460 0.85 17.75 -9.29
N THR A 461 1.99 17.90 -8.63
CA THR A 461 2.74 19.16 -8.63
C THR A 461 3.52 19.36 -9.92
N GLU A 462 3.66 20.63 -10.36
CA GLU A 462 4.57 20.99 -11.44
C GLU A 462 6.00 20.57 -11.14
N LYS A 463 6.68 19.94 -12.10
CA LYS A 463 8.09 19.57 -11.98
C LYS A 463 8.98 20.79 -12.23
N LYS A 464 9.52 21.37 -11.20
CA LYS A 464 10.53 22.42 -11.32
C LYS A 464 11.86 21.78 -11.72
N GLY A 465 12.31 22.07 -12.94
CA GLY A 465 13.62 21.62 -13.47
C GLY A 465 13.56 20.42 -14.40
N SER A 466 12.38 20.03 -14.91
CA SER A 466 12.31 19.14 -16.07
C SER A 466 12.74 19.90 -17.32
N VAL A 467 13.89 19.52 -17.88
CA VAL A 467 14.39 20.10 -19.13
C VAL A 467 13.95 19.20 -20.27
N LEU A 468 12.80 19.52 -20.86
CA LEU A 468 12.41 18.94 -22.15
C LEU A 468 13.26 19.59 -23.25
N THR A 469 13.72 18.80 -24.21
CA THR A 469 14.33 19.33 -25.42
C THR A 469 13.28 20.11 -26.22
N GLU A 470 13.71 21.06 -27.05
CA GLU A 470 12.79 21.82 -27.93
C GLU A 470 11.93 20.90 -28.83
N PHE A 471 12.51 19.78 -29.24
CA PHE A 471 11.77 18.77 -30.00
C PHE A 471 10.68 18.11 -29.17
N GLU A 472 11.01 17.67 -27.93
CA GLU A 472 10.03 17.05 -27.02
C GLU A 472 8.94 18.04 -26.62
N LYS A 473 9.30 19.29 -26.33
CA LYS A 473 8.34 20.34 -25.98
C LYS A 473 7.35 20.58 -27.12
N LYS A 474 7.87 20.64 -28.36
CA LYS A 474 7.03 20.75 -29.55
C LYS A 474 6.14 19.54 -29.77
N LEU A 475 6.66 18.34 -29.53
CA LEU A 475 5.91 17.08 -29.64
C LEU A 475 4.76 17.01 -28.64
N VAL A 476 5.03 17.33 -27.35
CA VAL A 476 3.99 17.41 -26.32
C VAL A 476 2.95 18.47 -26.68
N ALA A 477 3.37 19.64 -27.20
CA ALA A 477 2.42 20.70 -27.60
C ALA A 477 1.46 20.20 -28.71
N TYR A 478 1.98 19.53 -29.72
CA TYR A 478 1.12 18.94 -30.76
C TYR A 478 0.22 17.82 -30.23
N HIS A 479 0.72 17.02 -29.30
CA HIS A 479 -0.05 15.96 -28.68
C HIS A 479 -1.25 16.54 -27.91
N GLU A 480 -1.02 17.49 -27.03
CA GLU A 480 -2.07 18.12 -26.20
C GLU A 480 -3.07 18.92 -27.06
N VAL A 481 -2.57 19.71 -28.00
CA VAL A 481 -3.44 20.43 -28.94
C VAL A 481 -4.22 19.45 -29.84
N GLY A 482 -3.66 18.26 -30.12
CA GLY A 482 -4.36 17.19 -30.83
C GLY A 482 -5.63 16.76 -30.10
N HIS A 483 -5.57 16.50 -28.80
CA HIS A 483 -6.74 16.22 -27.99
C HIS A 483 -7.76 17.37 -28.04
N ALA A 484 -7.27 18.58 -27.83
CA ALA A 484 -8.12 19.79 -27.81
C ALA A 484 -8.81 20.06 -29.16
N MET A 485 -8.09 19.91 -30.28
CA MET A 485 -8.66 20.09 -31.63
C MET A 485 -9.75 19.07 -31.95
N VAL A 486 -9.49 17.79 -31.62
CA VAL A 486 -10.48 16.73 -31.80
C VAL A 486 -11.71 16.97 -30.93
N ALA A 487 -11.52 17.43 -29.68
CA ALA A 487 -12.62 17.77 -28.80
C ALA A 487 -13.43 18.96 -29.35
N TYR A 488 -12.78 20.03 -29.81
CA TYR A 488 -13.44 21.23 -30.30
C TYR A 488 -14.20 21.03 -31.60
N LYS A 489 -13.66 20.24 -32.53
CA LYS A 489 -14.24 20.05 -33.88
C LYS A 489 -15.31 18.96 -33.95
N GLN A 490 -15.43 18.14 -32.90
CA GLN A 490 -16.49 17.11 -32.82
C GLN A 490 -17.73 17.65 -32.09
N LYS A 491 -18.87 16.99 -32.37
CA LYS A 491 -20.08 17.12 -31.57
C LYS A 491 -20.04 16.11 -30.42
N ASN A 492 -20.79 16.33 -29.38
CA ASN A 492 -20.95 15.41 -28.23
C ASN A 492 -19.67 15.22 -27.41
N THR A 493 -18.82 16.24 -27.36
CA THR A 493 -17.62 16.31 -26.52
C THR A 493 -17.77 17.33 -25.42
N GLU A 494 -16.93 17.22 -24.41
CA GLU A 494 -16.83 18.22 -23.35
C GLU A 494 -15.96 19.41 -23.83
N PRO A 495 -16.28 20.67 -23.48
CA PRO A 495 -15.48 21.82 -23.89
C PRO A 495 -14.09 21.80 -23.30
N VAL A 496 -13.12 22.27 -24.08
CA VAL A 496 -11.73 22.45 -23.63
C VAL A 496 -11.67 23.59 -22.65
N GLN A 497 -11.13 23.36 -21.47
CA GLN A 497 -10.95 24.39 -20.44
C GLN A 497 -9.51 24.90 -20.38
N LYS A 498 -8.53 23.98 -20.48
CA LYS A 498 -7.11 24.31 -20.35
C LYS A 498 -6.25 23.33 -21.14
N ILE A 499 -5.17 23.83 -21.69
CA ILE A 499 -4.12 23.05 -22.35
C ILE A 499 -2.79 23.49 -21.75
N THR A 500 -1.97 22.54 -21.29
CA THR A 500 -0.64 22.84 -20.72
C THR A 500 0.40 21.84 -21.15
N ILE A 501 1.62 22.32 -21.36
CA ILE A 501 2.80 21.52 -21.65
C ILE A 501 3.81 21.52 -20.49
N VAL A 502 3.38 21.99 -19.32
CA VAL A 502 4.18 21.97 -18.10
C VAL A 502 4.16 20.56 -17.51
N PRO A 503 5.33 19.92 -17.33
CA PRO A 503 5.38 18.56 -16.78
C PRO A 503 4.95 18.49 -15.33
N HIS A 504 4.20 17.44 -14.96
CA HIS A 504 3.69 17.20 -13.62
C HIS A 504 4.24 15.92 -12.97
N THR A 505 4.14 15.80 -11.66
CA THR A 505 4.78 14.71 -10.88
C THR A 505 4.11 13.34 -11.06
N GLN A 506 2.85 13.28 -11.50
CA GLN A 506 2.17 12.01 -11.79
C GLN A 506 2.55 11.40 -13.15
N GLY A 507 3.55 11.96 -13.82
CA GLY A 507 4.11 11.40 -15.05
C GLY A 507 3.64 12.06 -16.33
N ALA A 508 2.65 12.93 -16.28
CA ALA A 508 2.19 13.71 -17.43
C ALA A 508 3.26 14.75 -17.82
N LEU A 509 3.59 14.80 -19.12
CA LEU A 509 4.45 15.84 -19.69
C LEU A 509 3.67 17.09 -20.09
N GLY A 510 2.38 16.96 -20.27
CA GLY A 510 1.36 17.97 -20.49
C GLY A 510 0.00 17.36 -20.16
N TYR A 511 -1.06 18.12 -20.25
CA TYR A 511 -2.44 17.62 -20.24
C TYR A 511 -3.41 18.62 -20.85
N THR A 512 -4.50 18.07 -21.39
CA THR A 512 -5.66 18.81 -21.88
C THR A 512 -6.84 18.57 -20.95
N LEU A 513 -7.32 19.62 -20.29
CA LEU A 513 -8.44 19.53 -19.36
C LEU A 513 -9.75 19.80 -20.12
N LEU A 514 -10.62 18.81 -20.11
CA LEU A 514 -11.98 18.89 -20.61
C LEU A 514 -12.93 18.95 -19.42
N MET A 515 -13.96 19.80 -19.48
CA MET A 515 -14.95 19.94 -18.40
C MET A 515 -16.36 20.02 -18.96
N PRO A 516 -17.31 19.24 -18.42
CA PRO A 516 -18.70 19.36 -18.81
C PRO A 516 -19.30 20.69 -18.38
N GLU A 517 -20.13 21.30 -19.22
CA GLU A 517 -20.90 22.48 -18.89
C GLU A 517 -22.04 22.19 -17.91
N GLU A 518 -22.58 20.97 -17.97
CA GLU A 518 -23.63 20.48 -17.11
C GLU A 518 -23.24 19.14 -16.48
N ASP A 519 -23.88 18.77 -15.36
CA ASP A 519 -23.62 17.51 -14.66
C ASP A 519 -24.25 16.30 -15.39
N LYS A 520 -23.71 15.95 -16.53
CA LYS A 520 -24.05 14.72 -17.26
C LYS A 520 -23.22 13.56 -16.73
N THR A 521 -23.58 13.01 -15.59
CA THR A 521 -22.72 12.05 -14.90
C THR A 521 -23.08 10.58 -15.15
N GLU A 522 -24.32 10.25 -15.46
CA GLU A 522 -24.78 8.86 -15.38
C GLU A 522 -25.05 8.18 -16.71
N LEU A 523 -25.60 8.89 -17.68
CA LEU A 523 -25.94 8.29 -18.97
C LEU A 523 -25.11 8.91 -20.10
N ARG A 524 -24.40 8.06 -20.82
CA ARG A 524 -23.67 8.43 -22.03
C ARG A 524 -24.19 7.65 -23.23
N THR A 525 -24.41 8.34 -24.29
CA THR A 525 -24.83 7.75 -25.57
C THR A 525 -23.65 7.06 -26.27
N ARG A 526 -23.96 6.22 -27.26
CA ARG A 526 -22.94 5.59 -28.12
C ARG A 526 -22.06 6.65 -28.77
N ASP A 527 -22.68 7.74 -29.26
CA ASP A 527 -21.97 8.78 -30.01
C ASP A 527 -21.04 9.59 -29.10
N GLU A 528 -21.44 9.86 -27.82
CA GLU A 528 -20.58 10.51 -26.83
C GLU A 528 -19.38 9.62 -26.45
N LEU A 529 -19.57 8.29 -26.33
CA LEU A 529 -18.49 7.37 -26.05
C LEU A 529 -17.53 7.24 -27.24
N MET A 530 -18.05 7.21 -28.49
CA MET A 530 -17.22 7.23 -29.69
C MET A 530 -16.42 8.52 -29.79
N ALA A 531 -17.06 9.67 -29.51
CA ALA A 531 -16.39 10.96 -29.53
C ALA A 531 -15.28 11.02 -28.44
N LYS A 532 -15.55 10.48 -27.24
CA LYS A 532 -14.54 10.37 -26.19
C LYS A 532 -13.33 9.52 -26.62
N ILE A 533 -13.56 8.38 -27.27
CA ILE A 533 -12.47 7.54 -27.81
C ILE A 533 -11.65 8.33 -28.86
N ALA A 534 -12.31 9.05 -29.77
CA ALA A 534 -11.61 9.83 -30.77
C ALA A 534 -10.78 10.97 -30.17
N VAL A 535 -11.28 11.64 -29.12
CA VAL A 535 -10.52 12.65 -28.36
C VAL A 535 -9.28 12.02 -27.73
N SER A 536 -9.42 10.87 -27.05
CA SER A 536 -8.25 10.16 -26.48
C SER A 536 -7.23 9.76 -27.55
N MET A 537 -7.64 9.52 -28.79
CA MET A 537 -6.73 9.22 -29.91
C MET A 537 -6.13 10.47 -30.56
N GLY A 538 -6.60 11.67 -30.20
CA GLY A 538 -6.21 12.94 -30.81
C GLY A 538 -4.72 13.25 -30.69
N GLY A 539 -4.11 12.98 -29.52
CA GLY A 539 -2.69 13.18 -29.29
C GLY A 539 -1.84 12.32 -30.22
N ARG A 540 -2.13 11.02 -30.32
CA ARG A 540 -1.46 10.07 -31.23
C ARG A 540 -1.64 10.45 -32.70
N ALA A 541 -2.84 10.86 -33.08
CA ALA A 541 -3.11 11.29 -34.42
C ALA A 541 -2.31 12.54 -34.82
N ALA A 542 -2.11 13.47 -33.85
CA ALA A 542 -1.29 14.65 -34.06
C ALA A 542 0.21 14.30 -34.21
N GLU A 543 0.74 13.40 -33.38
CA GLU A 543 2.11 12.90 -33.51
C GLU A 543 2.38 12.32 -34.91
N GLU A 544 1.45 11.50 -35.44
CA GLU A 544 1.59 10.86 -36.76
C GLU A 544 1.48 11.87 -37.89
N VAL A 545 0.39 12.66 -37.93
CA VAL A 545 0.10 13.56 -39.03
C VAL A 545 1.08 14.72 -39.12
N VAL A 546 1.51 15.23 -37.96
CA VAL A 546 2.29 16.47 -37.89
C VAL A 546 3.77 16.21 -37.79
N MET A 547 4.16 15.32 -36.90
CA MET A 547 5.56 15.05 -36.54
C MET A 547 6.11 13.82 -37.28
N ASN A 548 5.26 13.07 -38.00
CA ASN A 548 5.59 11.80 -38.68
C ASN A 548 6.33 10.83 -37.71
N THR A 549 5.88 10.76 -36.47
CA THR A 549 6.48 9.93 -35.40
C THR A 549 5.40 9.36 -34.50
N MET A 550 5.76 8.34 -33.76
CA MET A 550 4.91 7.75 -32.72
C MET A 550 5.74 7.58 -31.44
N THR A 551 5.23 8.06 -30.32
CA THR A 551 5.94 7.97 -29.05
C THR A 551 5.20 7.09 -28.04
N ASN A 552 5.84 6.78 -26.93
CA ASN A 552 5.20 6.09 -25.80
C ASN A 552 4.31 7.03 -24.95
N GLY A 553 4.25 8.33 -25.26
CA GLY A 553 3.45 9.33 -24.55
C GLY A 553 1.95 8.98 -24.54
N ALA A 554 1.42 8.52 -25.65
CA ALA A 554 0.01 8.15 -25.81
C ALA A 554 -0.41 6.83 -25.12
N SER A 555 0.43 6.22 -24.28
CA SER A 555 0.14 4.91 -23.68
C SER A 555 -1.10 4.92 -22.78
N GLN A 556 -1.31 5.97 -22.01
CA GLN A 556 -2.45 6.14 -21.12
C GLN A 556 -3.74 6.39 -21.91
N ASP A 557 -3.67 7.23 -22.95
CA ASP A 557 -4.81 7.55 -23.83
C ASP A 557 -5.31 6.30 -24.54
N ILE A 558 -4.39 5.47 -25.04
CA ILE A 558 -4.71 4.20 -25.67
C ILE A 558 -5.36 3.23 -24.69
N GLN A 559 -4.89 3.18 -23.43
CA GLN A 559 -5.50 2.35 -22.40
C GLN A 559 -6.91 2.83 -22.05
N GLU A 560 -7.12 4.13 -21.90
CA GLU A 560 -8.43 4.71 -21.63
C GLU A 560 -9.39 4.44 -22.78
N ALA A 561 -9.00 4.75 -24.01
CA ALA A 561 -9.78 4.49 -25.21
C ALA A 561 -10.16 3.01 -25.35
N THR A 562 -9.20 2.10 -25.13
CA THR A 562 -9.43 0.65 -25.15
C THR A 562 -10.42 0.22 -24.06
N GLY A 563 -10.31 0.78 -22.86
CA GLY A 563 -11.23 0.52 -21.76
C GLY A 563 -12.67 0.93 -22.09
N VAL A 564 -12.85 2.12 -22.66
CA VAL A 564 -14.17 2.62 -23.09
C VAL A 564 -14.74 1.73 -24.21
N ALA A 565 -13.97 1.45 -25.25
CA ALA A 565 -14.41 0.60 -26.38
C ALA A 565 -14.78 -0.82 -25.90
N ARG A 566 -13.99 -1.39 -24.99
CA ARG A 566 -14.29 -2.70 -24.39
C ARG A 566 -15.59 -2.69 -23.59
N ASN A 567 -15.86 -1.65 -22.81
CA ASN A 567 -17.13 -1.51 -22.11
C ASN A 567 -18.32 -1.39 -23.05
N MET A 568 -18.17 -0.65 -24.14
CA MET A 568 -19.23 -0.53 -25.18
C MET A 568 -19.60 -1.89 -25.76
N VAL A 569 -18.60 -2.73 -26.09
CA VAL A 569 -18.81 -4.04 -26.70
C VAL A 569 -19.26 -5.07 -25.66
N ALA A 570 -18.57 -5.14 -24.50
CA ALA A 570 -18.72 -6.24 -23.57
C ALA A 570 -19.87 -6.06 -22.58
N MET A 571 -20.27 -4.81 -22.27
CA MET A 571 -21.20 -4.53 -21.17
C MET A 571 -22.41 -3.69 -21.56
N PHE A 572 -22.26 -2.74 -22.48
CA PHE A 572 -23.32 -1.77 -22.77
C PHE A 572 -24.22 -2.18 -23.94
N GLY A 573 -23.90 -3.32 -24.61
CA GLY A 573 -24.68 -3.77 -25.77
C GLY A 573 -24.63 -2.80 -26.96
N MET A 574 -23.54 -2.02 -27.11
CA MET A 574 -23.38 -0.99 -28.15
C MET A 574 -22.60 -1.49 -29.37
N SER A 575 -22.43 -2.80 -29.49
CA SER A 575 -21.78 -3.44 -30.64
C SER A 575 -22.80 -3.94 -31.62
N ASP A 576 -22.61 -3.65 -32.91
CA ASP A 576 -23.50 -4.16 -33.98
C ASP A 576 -23.36 -5.68 -34.16
N GLN A 577 -22.21 -6.26 -33.79
CA GLN A 577 -21.93 -7.70 -33.87
C GLN A 577 -22.60 -8.52 -32.75
N PHE A 578 -22.60 -8.02 -31.54
CA PHE A 578 -23.08 -8.76 -30.38
C PHE A 578 -24.44 -8.28 -29.85
N GLY A 579 -24.92 -7.14 -30.31
CA GLY A 579 -26.21 -6.58 -29.90
C GLY A 579 -26.31 -6.43 -28.37
N MET A 580 -27.40 -6.93 -27.79
CA MET A 580 -27.72 -6.80 -26.34
C MET A 580 -27.13 -7.94 -25.48
N MET A 581 -26.04 -8.55 -25.90
CA MET A 581 -25.37 -9.61 -25.15
C MET A 581 -24.32 -9.02 -24.23
N ALA A 582 -24.39 -9.33 -22.93
CA ALA A 582 -23.31 -9.04 -21.98
C ALA A 582 -22.24 -10.15 -22.06
N LEU A 583 -21.02 -9.78 -22.43
CA LEU A 583 -19.89 -10.70 -22.63
C LEU A 583 -18.92 -10.71 -21.43
N ALA A 584 -19.05 -9.73 -20.54
CA ALA A 584 -18.20 -9.59 -19.36
C ALA A 584 -18.98 -9.04 -18.19
N SER A 585 -18.57 -9.43 -16.98
CA SER A 585 -19.06 -8.87 -15.74
C SER A 585 -17.94 -8.17 -14.97
N ARG A 586 -18.27 -7.12 -14.21
CA ARG A 586 -17.31 -6.48 -13.30
C ARG A 586 -17.01 -7.40 -12.13
N ARG A 587 -15.74 -7.67 -11.86
CA ARG A 587 -15.32 -8.44 -10.67
C ARG A 587 -15.47 -7.66 -9.37
N SER A 588 -15.42 -6.34 -9.42
CA SER A 588 -15.66 -5.48 -8.28
C SER A 588 -16.58 -4.32 -8.68
N GLN A 589 -17.52 -3.98 -7.81
CA GLN A 589 -18.47 -2.90 -8.06
C GLN A 589 -17.85 -1.52 -7.85
N TYR A 590 -16.93 -1.36 -6.88
CA TYR A 590 -16.41 -0.08 -6.41
C TYR A 590 -14.90 0.09 -6.52
N LEU A 591 -14.16 -0.97 -6.82
CA LEU A 591 -12.73 -0.93 -7.04
C LEU A 591 -12.42 -1.30 -8.50
N ASP A 592 -11.33 -0.75 -9.03
CA ASP A 592 -10.83 -1.13 -10.37
C ASP A 592 -10.31 -2.57 -10.34
N GLY A 593 -11.22 -3.51 -10.31
CA GLY A 593 -10.97 -4.95 -10.11
C GLY A 593 -11.07 -5.78 -11.37
N GLY A 594 -10.76 -5.24 -12.54
CA GLY A 594 -10.76 -6.00 -13.79
C GLY A 594 -12.13 -6.63 -14.12
N TYR A 595 -12.24 -7.13 -15.34
CA TYR A 595 -13.44 -7.81 -15.82
C TYR A 595 -13.25 -9.33 -15.78
N GLY A 596 -14.32 -10.07 -15.45
CA GLY A 596 -14.44 -11.48 -15.75
C GLY A 596 -15.07 -11.64 -17.12
N LEU A 597 -14.47 -12.41 -18.00
CA LEU A 597 -15.12 -12.78 -19.26
C LEU A 597 -16.14 -13.90 -18.99
N ASP A 598 -17.35 -13.69 -19.44
CA ASP A 598 -18.49 -14.63 -19.27
C ASP A 598 -18.88 -15.25 -20.61
N CYS A 599 -17.91 -15.44 -21.51
CA CYS A 599 -18.10 -15.94 -22.85
C CYS A 599 -17.03 -16.97 -23.24
N ALA A 600 -17.30 -17.73 -24.31
CA ALA A 600 -16.34 -18.67 -24.89
C ALA A 600 -15.12 -17.96 -25.50
N GLN A 601 -13.99 -18.67 -25.63
CA GLN A 601 -12.74 -18.11 -26.16
C GLN A 601 -12.89 -17.54 -27.58
N ASP A 602 -13.65 -18.19 -28.43
CA ASP A 602 -13.91 -17.69 -29.79
C ASP A 602 -14.71 -16.39 -29.79
N THR A 603 -15.66 -16.27 -28.86
CA THR A 603 -16.42 -15.03 -28.65
C THR A 603 -15.53 -13.92 -28.10
N ALA A 604 -14.60 -14.23 -27.21
CA ALA A 604 -13.64 -13.28 -26.70
C ALA A 604 -12.70 -12.75 -27.79
N ALA A 605 -12.24 -13.62 -28.68
CA ALA A 605 -11.43 -13.22 -29.84
C ALA A 605 -12.22 -12.31 -30.80
N ALA A 606 -13.50 -12.63 -31.04
CA ALA A 606 -14.38 -11.79 -31.85
C ALA A 606 -14.68 -10.44 -31.17
N MET A 607 -14.79 -10.42 -29.83
CA MET A 607 -14.92 -9.18 -29.03
C MET A 607 -13.70 -8.28 -29.19
N ASP A 608 -12.48 -8.82 -29.07
CA ASP A 608 -11.25 -8.05 -29.25
C ASP A 608 -11.15 -7.45 -30.65
N LYS A 609 -11.64 -8.18 -31.69
CA LYS A 609 -11.75 -7.65 -33.04
C LYS A 609 -12.73 -6.49 -33.13
N ALA A 610 -13.93 -6.61 -32.55
CA ALA A 610 -14.93 -5.53 -32.53
C ALA A 610 -14.41 -4.28 -31.76
N VAL A 611 -13.68 -4.48 -30.67
CA VAL A 611 -13.01 -3.39 -29.96
C VAL A 611 -11.99 -2.70 -30.86
N LYS A 612 -11.14 -3.47 -31.54
CA LYS A 612 -10.17 -2.92 -32.47
C LYS A 612 -10.83 -2.13 -33.62
N ASP A 613 -11.92 -2.64 -34.20
CA ASP A 613 -12.64 -1.97 -35.28
C ASP A 613 -13.21 -0.60 -34.84
N ILE A 614 -13.67 -0.50 -33.57
CA ILE A 614 -14.11 0.78 -32.96
C ILE A 614 -12.92 1.74 -32.85
N LEU A 615 -11.80 1.27 -32.29
CA LEU A 615 -10.59 2.08 -32.11
C LEU A 615 -10.05 2.58 -33.47
N ASP A 616 -9.93 1.70 -34.45
CA ASP A 616 -9.45 2.05 -35.81
C ASP A 616 -10.34 3.12 -36.46
N LYS A 617 -11.67 3.00 -36.29
CA LYS A 617 -12.62 4.00 -36.79
C LYS A 617 -12.42 5.36 -36.12
N CYS A 618 -12.41 5.39 -34.77
CA CYS A 618 -12.25 6.64 -34.01
C CYS A 618 -10.88 7.28 -34.28
N TYR A 619 -9.84 6.47 -34.49
CA TYR A 619 -8.51 6.95 -34.84
C TYR A 619 -8.50 7.58 -36.23
N ALA A 620 -9.13 6.94 -37.23
CA ALA A 620 -9.27 7.51 -38.58
C ALA A 620 -10.02 8.85 -38.54
N ASP A 621 -11.09 8.95 -37.74
CA ASP A 621 -11.85 10.19 -37.57
C ASP A 621 -10.96 11.28 -36.94
N ALA A 622 -10.17 10.97 -35.92
CA ALA A 622 -9.22 11.90 -35.30
C ALA A 622 -8.15 12.38 -36.30
N VAL A 623 -7.56 11.45 -37.06
CA VAL A 623 -6.56 11.78 -38.10
C VAL A 623 -7.15 12.71 -39.17
N ASN A 624 -8.38 12.49 -39.60
CA ASN A 624 -9.06 13.33 -40.58
C ASN A 624 -9.30 14.74 -40.02
N ILE A 625 -9.80 14.86 -38.77
CA ILE A 625 -10.02 16.14 -38.12
C ILE A 625 -8.72 16.94 -38.06
N ILE A 626 -7.62 16.32 -37.62
CA ILE A 626 -6.33 17.00 -37.49
C ILE A 626 -5.79 17.41 -38.86
N ARG A 627 -5.92 16.56 -39.88
CA ARG A 627 -5.46 16.87 -41.24
C ARG A 627 -6.22 18.04 -41.85
N GLU A 628 -7.53 18.08 -41.67
CA GLU A 628 -8.38 19.15 -42.17
C GLU A 628 -8.16 20.50 -41.47
N ASN A 629 -7.75 20.47 -40.18
CA ASN A 629 -7.58 21.66 -39.35
C ASN A 629 -6.13 21.94 -39.01
N ARG A 630 -5.19 21.52 -39.86
CA ARG A 630 -3.75 21.62 -39.60
C ARG A 630 -3.27 23.05 -39.38
N GLU A 631 -3.74 24.02 -40.19
CA GLU A 631 -3.32 25.42 -40.09
C GLU A 631 -3.76 26.05 -38.76
N ASP A 632 -4.96 25.76 -38.30
CA ASP A 632 -5.46 26.26 -37.01
C ASP A 632 -4.69 25.62 -35.84
N MET A 633 -4.39 24.34 -35.96
CA MET A 633 -3.55 23.63 -34.97
C MET A 633 -2.16 24.24 -34.86
N ASP A 634 -1.50 24.55 -35.97
CA ASP A 634 -0.16 25.15 -35.97
C ASP A 634 -0.15 26.53 -35.28
N LYS A 635 -1.22 27.34 -35.43
CA LYS A 635 -1.39 28.64 -34.75
C LYS A 635 -1.53 28.45 -33.22
N VAL A 636 -2.36 27.49 -32.81
CA VAL A 636 -2.59 27.20 -31.38
C VAL A 636 -1.31 26.67 -30.74
N VAL A 637 -0.59 25.76 -31.43
CA VAL A 637 0.68 25.22 -30.93
C VAL A 637 1.74 26.32 -30.80
N ALA A 638 1.85 27.24 -31.76
CA ALA A 638 2.80 28.36 -31.71
C ALA A 638 2.56 29.21 -30.44
N TYR A 639 1.29 29.54 -30.16
CA TYR A 639 0.92 30.31 -28.97
C TYR A 639 1.13 29.52 -27.66
N LEU A 640 0.82 28.20 -27.68
CA LEU A 640 1.04 27.32 -26.51
C LEU A 640 2.54 27.18 -26.18
N LEU A 641 3.41 27.09 -27.19
CA LEU A 641 4.86 27.02 -26.98
C LEU A 641 5.43 28.28 -26.33
N GLU A 642 4.83 29.46 -26.61
CA GLU A 642 5.21 30.75 -26.02
C GLU A 642 4.71 30.86 -24.57
N LYS A 643 3.43 30.52 -24.32
CA LYS A 643 2.78 30.69 -23.00
C LYS A 643 2.87 29.48 -22.06
N GLU A 644 3.23 28.32 -22.58
CA GLU A 644 3.30 27.00 -21.89
C GLU A 644 1.94 26.51 -21.35
N THR A 645 0.98 27.40 -21.17
CA THR A 645 -0.38 27.10 -20.71
C THR A 645 -1.36 28.08 -21.31
N ILE A 646 -2.43 27.59 -21.91
CA ILE A 646 -3.50 28.38 -22.52
C ILE A 646 -4.86 27.89 -22.05
N THR A 647 -5.85 28.77 -22.09
CA THR A 647 -7.26 28.41 -21.81
C THR A 647 -7.96 27.95 -23.08
N GLY A 648 -9.06 27.21 -22.93
CA GLY A 648 -9.92 26.81 -24.05
C GLY A 648 -10.49 28.02 -24.79
N ALA A 649 -10.80 29.10 -24.09
CA ALA A 649 -11.29 30.35 -24.68
C ALA A 649 -10.23 31.05 -25.54
N GLU A 650 -8.96 31.07 -25.13
CA GLU A 650 -7.82 31.55 -25.93
C GLU A 650 -7.64 30.70 -27.19
N MET A 651 -7.73 29.35 -27.05
CA MET A 651 -7.66 28.43 -28.19
C MET A 651 -8.76 28.76 -29.21
N VAL A 652 -10.00 28.89 -28.77
CA VAL A 652 -11.14 29.23 -29.66
C VAL A 652 -10.91 30.58 -30.34
N ALA A 653 -10.44 31.60 -29.59
CA ALA A 653 -10.14 32.90 -30.16
C ALA A 653 -9.09 32.82 -31.28
N ILE A 654 -8.04 32.06 -31.11
CA ILE A 654 -6.99 31.84 -32.12
C ILE A 654 -7.58 31.19 -33.37
N ILE A 655 -8.41 30.17 -33.21
CA ILE A 655 -9.06 29.46 -34.33
C ILE A 655 -10.03 30.40 -35.12
N GLU A 656 -10.74 31.27 -34.39
CA GLU A 656 -11.65 32.23 -35.00
C GLU A 656 -10.94 33.51 -35.50
N GLY A 657 -9.62 33.60 -35.37
CA GLY A 657 -8.83 34.76 -35.79
C GLY A 657 -9.00 36.00 -34.92
N ARG A 658 -9.47 35.86 -33.70
CA ARG A 658 -9.56 36.89 -32.68
C ARG A 658 -8.26 36.98 -31.85
N ASP A 659 -8.00 38.15 -31.25
CA ASP A 659 -6.85 38.31 -30.37
C ASP A 659 -7.05 37.50 -29.05
N PRO A 660 -6.26 36.48 -28.79
CA PRO A 660 -6.38 35.67 -27.57
C PRO A 660 -6.07 36.44 -26.29
N SER A 661 -5.32 37.56 -26.36
CA SER A 661 -4.99 38.37 -25.18
C SER A 661 -6.19 39.18 -24.65
N THR A 662 -7.23 39.32 -25.46
CA THR A 662 -8.45 40.06 -25.09
C THR A 662 -9.54 39.18 -24.49
N VAL A 663 -9.32 37.89 -24.44
CA VAL A 663 -10.30 36.92 -23.95
C VAL A 663 -10.17 36.82 -22.44
N GLU A 664 -11.26 37.06 -21.72
CA GLU A 664 -11.31 36.81 -20.29
C GLU A 664 -11.30 35.33 -20.01
N ASP A 665 -10.48 34.91 -19.04
CA ASP A 665 -10.45 33.50 -18.59
C ASP A 665 -11.79 33.19 -17.87
N ALA A 666 -12.74 32.66 -18.62
CA ALA A 666 -14.04 32.24 -18.09
C ALA A 666 -13.93 31.15 -17.01
N TYR A 667 -12.81 30.40 -16.99
CA TYR A 667 -12.53 29.38 -15.99
C TYR A 667 -12.10 30.00 -14.65
N ALA A 668 -11.23 31.02 -14.70
CA ALA A 668 -10.79 31.76 -13.52
C ALA A 668 -11.66 33.00 -13.22
N SER A 669 -12.48 33.46 -14.19
CA SER A 669 -13.29 34.66 -14.01
C SER A 669 -14.30 34.49 -12.87
N THR A 670 -14.28 35.43 -11.98
CA THR A 670 -15.22 35.55 -10.88
C THR A 670 -16.53 36.15 -11.39
N LEU A 671 -17.64 35.89 -10.73
CA LEU A 671 -18.95 36.49 -11.00
C LEU A 671 -18.96 38.05 -10.90
N ALA A 672 -17.84 38.65 -10.52
CA ALA A 672 -17.67 40.10 -10.37
C ALA A 672 -17.93 40.90 -11.64
N HIS A 673 -17.74 40.28 -12.85
CA HIS A 673 -17.99 40.99 -14.09
C HIS A 673 -19.47 41.17 -14.46
N GLU A 674 -20.35 40.26 -14.02
CA GLU A 674 -21.78 40.41 -14.23
C GLU A 674 -22.41 41.63 -13.49
N ASN A 675 -21.73 42.11 -12.42
CA ASN A 675 -22.20 43.21 -11.56
C ASN A 675 -21.28 44.44 -11.52
N GLY A 676 -20.27 44.54 -12.39
CA GLY A 676 -19.37 45.70 -12.45
C GLY A 676 -18.41 45.84 -11.26
N PHE A 677 -18.19 44.80 -10.48
CA PHE A 677 -17.30 44.79 -9.30
C PHE A 677 -15.85 44.48 -9.70
N ARG A 678 -14.90 45.34 -9.39
CA ARG A 678 -13.47 45.04 -9.51
C ARG A 678 -13.02 44.31 -8.25
N PRO A 679 -12.41 43.10 -8.37
CA PRO A 679 -11.87 42.39 -7.20
C PRO A 679 -10.82 43.29 -6.52
N SER A 680 -10.98 43.52 -5.21
CA SER A 680 -9.93 44.15 -4.40
C SER A 680 -8.67 43.28 -4.42
N GLN A 681 -7.51 43.88 -4.64
CA GLN A 681 -6.24 43.14 -4.60
C GLN A 681 -6.11 42.38 -3.28
N PRO A 682 -5.72 41.09 -3.30
CA PRO A 682 -5.60 40.30 -2.09
C PRO A 682 -4.58 40.94 -1.13
N GLU A 683 -4.99 41.09 0.13
CA GLU A 683 -4.15 41.66 1.19
C GLU A 683 -2.95 40.73 1.47
N VAL A 684 -1.74 41.25 1.30
CA VAL A 684 -0.51 40.49 1.57
C VAL A 684 -0.31 40.31 3.08
N ILE A 685 -0.10 39.09 3.53
CA ILE A 685 0.22 38.82 4.94
C ILE A 685 1.68 39.19 5.20
N GLU A 686 1.91 40.24 6.00
CA GLU A 686 3.23 40.44 6.60
C GLU A 686 3.56 39.27 7.56
N PRO A 687 4.78 38.75 7.60
CA PRO A 687 5.12 37.65 8.49
C PRO A 687 5.00 38.09 9.95
N ALA A 688 3.94 37.65 10.61
CA ALA A 688 3.72 37.92 12.04
C ALA A 688 4.83 37.27 12.86
N ALA A 689 5.57 38.05 13.62
CA ALA A 689 6.50 37.56 14.63
C ALA A 689 5.77 36.57 15.56
N ARG A 690 6.26 35.33 15.65
CA ARG A 690 5.72 34.29 16.53
C ARG A 690 5.81 34.76 17.99
N LYS A 691 4.71 35.24 18.58
CA LYS A 691 4.54 35.25 20.02
C LYS A 691 3.96 33.89 20.42
N VAL A 692 4.81 33.05 20.97
CA VAL A 692 4.39 31.81 21.63
C VAL A 692 3.70 32.22 22.94
N HIS A 693 2.37 32.18 22.96
CA HIS A 693 1.63 32.23 24.22
C HIS A 693 1.62 30.84 24.84
N MET A 694 2.40 30.66 25.90
CA MET A 694 2.23 29.55 26.80
C MET A 694 0.93 29.77 27.59
N ILE A 695 -0.06 28.95 27.33
CA ILE A 695 -1.28 28.88 28.15
C ILE A 695 -0.91 28.06 29.39
N SER A 696 -0.76 28.76 30.54
CA SER A 696 -0.76 28.10 31.85
C SER A 696 -2.21 27.95 32.31
N GLU A 697 -2.75 26.75 32.20
CA GLU A 697 -4.01 26.41 32.84
C GLU A 697 -3.85 26.45 34.37
N LYS A 698 -4.50 27.41 35.01
CA LYS A 698 -4.78 27.39 36.46
C LYS A 698 -5.92 26.40 36.70
N ILE A 699 -5.61 25.33 37.40
CA ILE A 699 -6.62 24.44 37.99
C ILE A 699 -7.14 25.16 39.26
N GLU A 700 -8.38 25.62 39.24
CA GLU A 700 -9.13 26.05 40.43
C GLU A 700 -9.63 24.79 41.17
N ALA A 701 -9.25 24.68 42.44
CA ALA A 701 -9.79 23.71 43.39
C ALA A 701 -11.00 24.31 44.13
N PRO A 702 -12.01 23.53 44.52
CA PRO A 702 -13.20 24.04 45.19
C PRO A 702 -12.97 24.40 46.66
N GLU A 703 -13.55 25.56 47.04
CA GLU A 703 -13.73 26.02 48.43
C GLU A 703 -14.56 25.04 49.24
N ASN A 704 -14.08 24.73 50.43
CA ASN A 704 -14.84 24.86 51.70
C ASN A 704 -14.00 24.53 52.93
N ALA A 705 -14.08 25.46 53.87
CA ALA A 705 -13.43 25.77 55.10
C ALA A 705 -13.60 24.70 56.24
N PRO A 706 -13.13 24.87 57.49
CA PRO A 706 -12.68 26.10 58.16
C PRO A 706 -11.37 26.00 59.00
N ALA A 707 -11.03 27.17 59.56
CA ALA A 707 -9.93 27.60 60.40
C ALA A 707 -9.58 26.76 61.62
N ASP A 708 -8.29 26.83 61.98
CA ASP A 708 -7.79 27.38 63.24
C ASP A 708 -6.27 27.19 63.40
N GLY A 709 -5.61 28.26 63.92
CA GLY A 709 -4.46 28.16 64.87
C GLY A 709 -3.07 28.52 64.32
N GLU A 710 -2.70 29.81 64.45
CA GLU A 710 -1.45 30.40 65.02
C GLU A 710 -0.19 29.49 65.08
N THR A 711 0.97 29.93 64.58
CA THR A 711 1.94 30.91 65.14
C THR A 711 3.29 30.85 64.42
N ASN A 712 3.78 32.04 64.11
CA ASN A 712 5.18 32.57 64.26
C ASN A 712 6.42 31.90 63.67
N ASN A 713 7.07 32.74 62.95
CA ASN A 713 8.44 33.30 63.04
C ASN A 713 9.49 32.86 61.97
N GLU A 714 9.93 33.93 61.32
CA GLU A 714 11.33 34.39 61.12
C GLU A 714 12.33 33.39 60.48
N ASP A 715 12.92 33.67 59.32
CA ASP A 715 14.07 34.54 59.12
C ASP A 715 14.56 34.47 57.66
N LYS A 716 14.86 35.66 57.13
CA LYS A 716 15.79 35.92 56.02
C LYS A 716 17.22 35.92 56.61
N PRO A 717 18.33 35.96 55.86
CA PRO A 717 18.56 36.62 54.57
C PRO A 717 19.69 36.04 53.66
N SER A 718 19.73 36.66 52.48
CA SER A 718 20.89 37.19 51.68
C SER A 718 21.89 36.25 51.02
N SER A 719 22.06 36.51 49.80
CA SER A 719 23.11 37.14 49.00
C SER A 719 24.09 36.20 48.27
N ASP A 720 24.22 36.52 47.06
CA ASP A 720 25.41 36.84 46.24
C ASP A 720 26.01 35.81 45.28
N GLU A 721 26.17 36.34 44.12
CA GLU A 721 27.27 36.33 43.15
C GLU A 721 27.24 35.30 42.01
N ALA A 722 27.10 35.88 40.83
CA ALA A 722 27.71 35.42 39.59
C ALA A 722 29.24 35.69 39.61
N PRO A 723 30.12 35.23 38.72
CA PRO A 723 30.00 35.35 37.27
C PRO A 723 30.73 34.32 36.38
N SER A 724 30.45 34.43 35.08
CA SER A 724 31.34 34.45 33.90
C SER A 724 31.92 33.16 33.32
N ASP A 725 31.72 33.12 32.01
CA ASP A 725 32.65 32.84 30.91
C ASP A 725 33.05 31.40 30.53
N GLY A 726 32.86 31.12 29.25
CA GLY A 726 33.69 30.20 28.52
C GLY A 726 33.05 29.45 27.37
N LYS A 727 32.90 30.12 26.20
CA LYS A 727 33.02 29.44 24.89
C LYS A 727 34.50 29.15 24.62
N PRO A 728 34.92 28.35 23.63
CA PRO A 728 34.29 27.87 22.39
C PRO A 728 34.73 26.48 21.85
N GLU A 729 34.15 26.14 20.69
CA GLU A 729 34.71 25.46 19.50
C GLU A 729 34.85 23.93 19.42
N SER A 730 34.14 23.44 18.42
CA SER A 730 34.53 22.61 17.26
C SER A 730 35.07 21.19 17.46
N LYS A 731 34.36 20.24 17.03
CA LYS A 731 34.58 19.48 15.76
C LYS A 731 33.36 18.65 15.41
#